data_0078e2b1771ed39497112bdba287e9ca
#
_entry.id   0078e2b1771ed39497112bdba287e9ca
#
_cell.length_a   1.000
_cell.length_b   1.000
_cell.length_c   1.000
_cell.angle_alpha   90.00
_cell.angle_beta   90.00
_cell.angle_gamma   90.00
#
_symmetry.space_group_name_H-M   'P 1'
#
loop_
_entity.id
_entity.type
_entity.pdbx_description
1 polymer ?
#
loop_
_entity_poly.entity_id
_entity_poly.type
_entity_poly.pdbx_seq_one_letter_code
_entity_poly.pdbx_strand_id
1 'polypeptide(L)'
;MAKKYCYLFSEGNANMRELLGGKGANLAEMTNIGLPVPQGFTITTEACTQYYEDGREINDEIMAEINEYIVKMEEITGKKFGDKENPLLVSVRSGARASMPGMMDTILNLGLNEDVVNIIAEKSNNPRWAWDCYRRFIQMYSDVVMEVGKKYFEQLIDAMKEKKGVKQDVELTADDLKELASQFKAEYKEKIGEDFPTDPKEQLMGAIKAVFRSWDNPRANVYRRDNDIPYSWGTAVNVQSMAFGNMGDDCGTGVAFTRDPATGAKGLFGEFLTNAQGEDVVAGIRTPEPIDHLRQTNEAVYNEFVRTAETLEKHYRDMQDMEFTVEHGKLYMLQTRNGKRTAQAALQIACDLVDEGMRTPEEAVEMIDPRNLDTLLHPQFDAKALKAATPMGKGLGASPGAACGKIVFTADDAVEWAARGEKVVLVRLETSPEDITGMKAAQGILTVRGGMTSHAAVVARGMGTCCVSGCGDINMDEENKKFTLAGKEFHEGDEISIDGSTGNIYEGIIPTVDASIAGTFGRIMGWADEFRTLKVRTNADTPADAKKARELGAEGIGLCRTEHMFFEETRIAAFREMICADTVEEREAALDKILPYQQGDFEKLYEALEGCPVTIRFLDPPLHEFVPTEEEDIEKLAAAQGKSVEDIKAIIASLHEFNPMMGHRGLRLAVTYPEIAKMQTKAVIRAAINVQKAHPDWTVAPEIMIPLSCDVKELKYVKDVVVATADAEIAAAGIDMKYEVGTMIEIPRAALTADKIAEQAEFFCFGTNDLTQMTYGFSRDDAGKFLDAYYDAKIFENDPFAKLDTEGVGQLMKMAVEKGKATRPSLHCGICGEHGGAPSSVEFCNEIGLDYVSCSPFRVPIARLAAAQAAIKAKKA
;
A
#
# COMPACT_ATOMS: atom_id res chain seq x y z
N MET A 1 33.28 23.46 -0.21
CA MET A 1 33.19 23.14 -1.65
C MET A 1 31.80 23.54 -2.14
N ALA A 2 31.72 24.16 -3.32
CA ALA A 2 30.45 24.49 -3.94
C ALA A 2 29.67 23.20 -4.26
N LYS A 3 28.38 23.20 -4.01
CA LYS A 3 27.51 22.04 -4.25
C LYS A 3 27.33 21.85 -5.76
N LYS A 4 27.37 20.61 -6.23
CA LYS A 4 27.18 20.28 -7.64
C LYS A 4 25.73 19.90 -7.91
N TYR A 5 25.08 20.60 -8.85
CA TYR A 5 23.66 20.41 -9.16
C TYR A 5 23.40 19.73 -10.51
N CYS A 6 24.39 19.62 -11.36
CA CYS A 6 24.26 19.02 -12.69
C CYS A 6 25.34 17.97 -12.93
N TYR A 7 24.94 16.89 -13.62
CA TYR A 7 25.83 15.79 -14.00
C TYR A 7 25.56 15.38 -15.44
N LEU A 8 26.61 15.32 -16.27
CA LEU A 8 26.50 14.64 -17.56
C LEU A 8 26.22 13.16 -17.34
N PHE A 9 25.57 12.49 -18.28
CA PHE A 9 25.35 11.05 -18.18
C PHE A 9 26.67 10.30 -17.98
N SER A 10 27.73 10.73 -18.62
CA SER A 10 29.08 10.17 -18.45
C SER A 10 29.70 10.41 -17.07
N GLU A 11 29.18 11.32 -16.28
CA GLU A 11 29.66 11.64 -14.93
C GLU A 11 28.94 10.90 -13.84
N GLY A 12 27.80 10.23 -14.12
CA GLY A 12 26.97 9.53 -13.15
C GLY A 12 27.07 8.01 -13.27
N ASN A 13 26.37 7.33 -12.38
CA ASN A 13 26.25 5.87 -12.37
C ASN A 13 24.99 5.42 -11.63
N ALA A 14 24.70 4.11 -11.66
CA ALA A 14 23.51 3.53 -11.04
C ALA A 14 23.41 3.73 -9.51
N ASN A 15 24.55 3.95 -8.83
CA ASN A 15 24.59 4.15 -7.37
C ASN A 15 24.21 5.57 -6.96
N MET A 16 24.00 6.47 -7.90
CA MET A 16 23.65 7.88 -7.66
C MET A 16 22.14 8.12 -7.75
N ARG A 17 21.34 7.11 -7.51
CA ARG A 17 19.87 7.19 -7.62
C ARG A 17 19.25 8.27 -6.73
N GLU A 18 19.83 8.54 -5.58
CA GLU A 18 19.35 9.58 -4.67
C GLU A 18 19.46 10.98 -5.27
N LEU A 19 20.55 11.24 -6.01
CA LEU A 19 20.85 12.52 -6.65
C LEU A 19 20.25 12.65 -8.04
N LEU A 20 20.36 11.60 -8.84
CA LEU A 20 19.99 11.64 -10.26
C LEU A 20 18.57 11.14 -10.53
N GLY A 21 17.89 10.60 -9.52
CA GLY A 21 16.65 9.88 -9.71
C GLY A 21 16.87 8.53 -10.38
N GLY A 22 15.81 7.74 -10.52
CA GLY A 22 15.90 6.42 -11.16
C GLY A 22 16.28 6.50 -12.63
N LYS A 23 15.63 7.37 -13.38
CA LYS A 23 15.90 7.54 -14.83
C LYS A 23 17.31 8.08 -15.10
N GLY A 24 17.72 9.11 -14.39
CA GLY A 24 19.04 9.73 -14.57
C GLY A 24 20.17 8.77 -14.24
N ALA A 25 20.06 8.04 -13.15
CA ALA A 25 21.06 7.04 -12.76
C ALA A 25 21.17 5.93 -13.81
N ASN A 26 20.08 5.45 -14.35
CA ASN A 26 20.08 4.41 -15.37
C ASN A 26 20.58 4.90 -16.74
N LEU A 27 20.26 6.13 -17.12
CA LEU A 27 20.84 6.74 -18.34
C LEU A 27 22.36 6.86 -18.23
N ALA A 28 22.85 7.28 -17.06
CA ALA A 28 24.28 7.34 -16.78
C ALA A 28 24.93 5.94 -16.83
N GLU A 29 24.31 4.95 -16.22
CA GLU A 29 24.82 3.57 -16.20
C GLU A 29 24.88 2.97 -17.61
N MET A 30 23.83 3.11 -18.40
CA MET A 30 23.82 2.66 -19.79
C MET A 30 24.91 3.33 -20.64
N THR A 31 25.14 4.62 -20.41
CA THR A 31 26.23 5.36 -21.06
C THR A 31 27.59 4.77 -20.71
N ASN A 32 27.81 4.50 -19.41
CA ASN A 32 29.09 3.98 -18.93
C ASN A 32 29.42 2.57 -19.42
N ILE A 33 28.43 1.73 -19.62
CA ILE A 33 28.60 0.37 -20.14
C ILE A 33 28.64 0.33 -21.67
N GLY A 34 28.59 1.48 -22.31
CA GLY A 34 28.83 1.61 -23.77
C GLY A 34 27.60 1.41 -24.65
N LEU A 35 26.39 1.47 -24.09
CA LEU A 35 25.16 1.37 -24.85
C LEU A 35 24.85 2.69 -25.58
N PRO A 36 24.13 2.65 -26.72
CA PRO A 36 23.79 3.83 -27.50
C PRO A 36 22.69 4.66 -26.86
N VAL A 37 23.07 5.62 -26.04
CA VAL A 37 22.14 6.53 -25.33
C VAL A 37 22.29 7.93 -25.92
N PRO A 38 21.20 8.59 -26.30
CA PRO A 38 21.28 10.02 -26.64
C PRO A 38 21.84 10.81 -25.47
N GLN A 39 22.87 11.58 -25.69
CA GLN A 39 23.60 12.23 -24.60
C GLN A 39 22.85 13.43 -24.00
N GLY A 40 23.16 13.73 -22.75
CA GLY A 40 22.53 14.79 -22.01
C GLY A 40 23.08 14.91 -20.59
N PHE A 41 22.35 15.62 -19.75
CA PHE A 41 22.70 15.80 -18.34
C PHE A 41 21.48 15.74 -17.44
N THR A 42 21.73 15.49 -16.17
CA THR A 42 20.71 15.45 -15.14
C THR A 42 20.89 16.61 -14.17
N ILE A 43 19.81 17.34 -13.89
CA ILE A 43 19.72 18.32 -12.83
C ILE A 43 19.23 17.57 -11.59
N THR A 44 19.95 17.67 -10.48
CA THR A 44 19.78 16.81 -9.33
C THR A 44 18.49 17.05 -8.54
N THR A 45 18.11 16.05 -7.75
CA THR A 45 17.01 16.17 -6.78
C THR A 45 17.27 17.28 -5.75
N GLU A 46 18.53 17.55 -5.42
CA GLU A 46 18.90 18.63 -4.52
C GLU A 46 18.61 20.02 -5.12
N ALA A 47 18.71 20.18 -6.42
CA ALA A 47 18.29 21.41 -7.10
C ALA A 47 16.76 21.62 -6.96
N CYS A 48 15.99 20.55 -6.99
CA CYS A 48 14.55 20.60 -6.76
C CYS A 48 14.21 21.05 -5.32
N THR A 49 14.86 20.45 -4.34
CA THR A 49 14.63 20.85 -2.94
C THR A 49 15.06 22.30 -2.69
N GLN A 50 16.15 22.73 -3.28
CA GLN A 50 16.60 24.13 -3.20
C GLN A 50 15.59 25.10 -3.87
N TYR A 51 14.99 24.69 -4.99
CA TYR A 51 13.92 25.45 -5.66
C TYR A 51 12.76 25.73 -4.71
N TYR A 52 12.34 24.76 -3.91
CA TYR A 52 11.26 24.96 -2.93
C TYR A 52 11.70 25.80 -1.73
N GLU A 53 12.92 25.60 -1.24
CA GLU A 53 13.49 26.44 -0.16
C GLU A 53 13.61 27.91 -0.57
N ASP A 54 13.88 28.19 -1.82
CA ASP A 54 14.02 29.54 -2.39
C ASP A 54 12.66 30.13 -2.84
N GLY A 55 11.55 29.60 -2.39
CA GLY A 55 10.23 30.12 -2.71
C GLY A 55 9.74 29.84 -4.13
N ARG A 56 10.07 28.67 -4.67
CA ARG A 56 9.75 28.23 -6.03
C ARG A 56 10.46 29.03 -7.12
N GLU A 57 11.70 29.34 -6.86
CA GLU A 57 12.61 30.02 -7.79
C GLU A 57 13.91 29.24 -7.93
N ILE A 58 14.47 29.24 -9.14
CA ILE A 58 15.80 28.68 -9.40
C ILE A 58 16.81 29.79 -9.12
N ASN A 59 17.71 29.58 -8.16
CA ASN A 59 18.69 30.58 -7.80
C ASN A 59 19.78 30.75 -8.88
N ASP A 60 20.57 31.85 -8.80
CA ASP A 60 21.57 32.19 -9.80
C ASP A 60 22.69 31.16 -9.92
N GLU A 61 23.06 30.49 -8.83
CA GLU A 61 24.08 29.44 -8.82
C GLU A 61 23.64 28.23 -9.64
N ILE A 62 22.40 27.74 -9.41
CA ILE A 62 21.82 26.61 -10.16
C ILE A 62 21.64 27.00 -11.63
N MET A 63 21.17 28.23 -11.88
CA MET A 63 20.98 28.75 -13.25
C MET A 63 22.29 28.78 -14.03
N ALA A 64 23.37 29.27 -13.42
CA ALA A 64 24.68 29.34 -14.02
C ALA A 64 25.21 27.93 -14.35
N GLU A 65 25.02 26.97 -13.47
CA GLU A 65 25.44 25.59 -13.68
C GLU A 65 24.64 24.91 -14.81
N ILE A 66 23.31 25.13 -14.86
CA ILE A 66 22.48 24.66 -15.97
C ILE A 66 23.01 25.21 -17.31
N ASN A 67 23.30 26.48 -17.38
CA ASN A 67 23.85 27.11 -18.59
C ASN A 67 25.21 26.54 -18.99
N GLU A 68 26.08 26.27 -18.03
CA GLU A 68 27.36 25.60 -18.25
C GLU A 68 27.16 24.20 -18.85
N TYR A 69 26.22 23.43 -18.32
CA TYR A 69 25.97 22.06 -18.80
C TYR A 69 25.27 22.01 -20.15
N ILE A 70 24.50 23.03 -20.51
CA ILE A 70 23.97 23.17 -21.86
C ILE A 70 25.16 23.32 -22.85
N VAL A 71 26.16 24.15 -22.55
CA VAL A 71 27.34 24.29 -23.37
C VAL A 71 28.12 22.99 -23.51
N LYS A 72 28.30 22.24 -22.41
CA LYS A 72 28.92 20.92 -22.44
C LYS A 72 28.17 19.93 -23.33
N MET A 73 26.83 19.95 -23.26
CA MET A 73 25.99 19.12 -24.10
C MET A 73 26.10 19.48 -25.57
N GLU A 74 26.16 20.76 -25.88
CA GLU A 74 26.42 21.26 -27.26
C GLU A 74 27.75 20.75 -27.80
N GLU A 75 28.81 20.75 -27.00
CA GLU A 75 30.12 20.22 -27.37
C GLU A 75 30.09 18.72 -27.66
N ILE A 76 29.40 17.94 -26.82
CA ILE A 76 29.28 16.49 -26.97
C ILE A 76 28.49 16.12 -28.23
N THR A 77 27.39 16.81 -28.49
CA THR A 77 26.46 16.48 -29.58
C THR A 77 26.93 17.09 -30.91
N GLY A 78 27.80 18.11 -30.90
CA GLY A 78 28.19 18.88 -32.07
C GLY A 78 27.08 19.76 -32.62
N LYS A 79 26.01 19.96 -31.86
CA LYS A 79 24.83 20.78 -32.22
C LYS A 79 24.69 21.90 -31.21
N LYS A 80 24.15 23.03 -31.62
CA LYS A 80 23.92 24.18 -30.73
C LYS A 80 22.45 24.46 -30.53
N PHE A 81 22.10 24.80 -29.34
CA PHE A 81 20.75 25.14 -28.95
C PHE A 81 20.33 26.48 -29.58
N GLY A 82 19.30 26.45 -30.43
CA GLY A 82 18.85 27.62 -31.16
C GLY A 82 19.71 28.01 -32.38
N ASP A 83 20.63 27.17 -32.79
CA ASP A 83 21.53 27.45 -33.95
C ASP A 83 20.77 27.47 -35.28
N LYS A 84 21.25 28.31 -36.20
CA LYS A 84 20.71 28.41 -37.55
C LYS A 84 21.32 27.43 -38.55
N GLU A 85 22.39 26.73 -38.18
CA GLU A 85 23.07 25.77 -39.05
C GLU A 85 22.86 24.32 -38.62
N ASN A 86 23.01 24.02 -37.31
CA ASN A 86 22.87 22.68 -36.77
C ASN A 86 22.20 22.73 -35.38
N PRO A 87 20.90 22.93 -35.35
CA PRO A 87 20.20 23.13 -34.11
C PRO A 87 20.09 21.86 -33.25
N LEU A 88 20.32 22.02 -31.95
CA LEU A 88 20.09 20.99 -30.95
C LEU A 88 18.64 21.02 -30.48
N LEU A 89 17.98 19.88 -30.50
CA LEU A 89 16.66 19.70 -29.90
C LEU A 89 16.80 18.75 -28.71
N VAL A 90 16.10 19.06 -27.62
CA VAL A 90 16.20 18.28 -26.39
C VAL A 90 14.82 17.90 -25.84
N SER A 91 14.80 16.83 -25.05
CA SER A 91 13.68 16.49 -24.21
C SER A 91 14.01 16.89 -22.77
N VAL A 92 12.97 17.20 -22.00
CA VAL A 92 13.04 17.39 -20.54
C VAL A 92 12.11 16.37 -19.90
N ARG A 93 12.67 15.53 -19.06
CA ARG A 93 11.93 14.47 -18.38
C ARG A 93 12.15 14.53 -16.87
N SER A 94 11.11 14.30 -16.11
CA SER A 94 11.22 14.13 -14.67
C SER A 94 11.84 12.78 -14.34
N GLY A 95 12.45 12.68 -13.15
CA GLY A 95 12.98 11.43 -12.65
C GLY A 95 13.12 11.46 -11.16
N ALA A 96 12.13 10.92 -10.43
CA ALA A 96 12.22 10.76 -8.99
C ALA A 96 13.02 9.51 -8.63
N ARG A 97 13.48 9.44 -7.39
CA ARG A 97 14.15 8.26 -6.81
C ARG A 97 13.27 7.01 -6.92
N ALA A 98 11.98 7.15 -6.64
CA ALA A 98 10.97 6.12 -6.81
C ALA A 98 10.11 6.39 -8.04
N SER A 99 9.68 5.35 -8.73
CA SER A 99 8.80 5.47 -9.90
C SER A 99 7.44 6.04 -9.51
N MET A 100 7.01 7.09 -10.22
CA MET A 100 5.71 7.75 -10.04
C MET A 100 4.99 7.85 -11.39
N PRO A 101 4.39 6.76 -11.89
CA PRO A 101 3.79 6.73 -13.22
C PRO A 101 2.67 7.75 -13.40
N GLY A 102 2.72 8.51 -14.49
CA GLY A 102 1.69 9.48 -14.84
C GLY A 102 1.57 10.70 -13.93
N MET A 103 2.45 10.83 -12.95
CA MET A 103 2.42 11.94 -11.98
C MET A 103 3.32 13.10 -12.40
N MET A 104 4.29 12.85 -13.25
CA MET A 104 5.32 13.80 -13.63
C MET A 104 5.51 13.80 -15.16
N ASP A 105 5.86 14.93 -15.70
CA ASP A 105 5.68 15.23 -17.09
C ASP A 105 6.97 15.13 -17.93
N THR A 106 6.78 14.89 -19.24
CA THR A 106 7.82 14.88 -20.24
C THR A 106 7.50 15.97 -21.26
N ILE A 107 8.51 16.76 -21.67
CA ILE A 107 8.40 17.75 -22.73
C ILE A 107 9.42 17.40 -23.81
N LEU A 108 8.97 17.24 -25.05
CA LEU A 108 9.81 16.89 -26.20
C LEU A 108 10.02 18.08 -27.10
N ASN A 109 11.05 18.00 -27.92
CA ASN A 109 11.34 18.95 -29.01
C ASN A 109 11.63 20.38 -28.55
N LEU A 110 12.15 20.57 -27.36
CA LEU A 110 12.60 21.89 -26.91
C LEU A 110 13.70 22.44 -27.79
N GLY A 111 13.62 23.70 -28.11
CA GLY A 111 14.51 24.38 -29.02
C GLY A 111 13.87 24.79 -30.35
N LEU A 112 12.63 24.32 -30.61
CA LEU A 112 11.91 24.64 -31.82
C LEU A 112 11.29 26.05 -31.78
N ASN A 113 11.47 26.75 -32.88
CA ASN A 113 10.81 28.01 -33.22
C ASN A 113 10.64 28.03 -34.75
N GLU A 114 10.08 29.08 -35.30
CA GLU A 114 9.85 29.20 -36.75
C GLU A 114 11.12 29.05 -37.56
N ASP A 115 12.22 29.65 -37.10
CA ASP A 115 13.51 29.58 -37.82
C ASP A 115 14.07 28.15 -37.78
N VAL A 116 14.10 27.54 -36.60
CA VAL A 116 14.64 26.19 -36.40
C VAL A 116 13.83 25.14 -37.15
N VAL A 117 12.49 25.23 -37.15
CA VAL A 117 11.65 24.26 -37.86
C VAL A 117 11.89 24.28 -39.36
N ASN A 118 12.11 25.46 -39.94
CA ASN A 118 12.47 25.58 -41.37
C ASN A 118 13.84 24.99 -41.68
N ILE A 119 14.81 25.18 -40.78
CA ILE A 119 16.17 24.62 -40.92
C ILE A 119 16.13 23.08 -40.88
N ILE A 120 15.46 22.49 -39.93
CA ILE A 120 15.37 21.02 -39.79
C ILE A 120 14.55 20.42 -40.93
N ALA A 121 13.52 21.11 -41.43
CA ALA A 121 12.74 20.70 -42.60
C ALA A 121 13.63 20.60 -43.84
N GLU A 122 14.47 21.61 -44.08
CA GLU A 122 15.42 21.66 -45.23
C GLU A 122 16.50 20.59 -45.07
N LYS A 123 17.17 20.52 -43.93
CA LYS A 123 18.27 19.58 -43.65
C LYS A 123 17.86 18.12 -43.75
N SER A 124 16.70 17.79 -43.24
CA SER A 124 16.16 16.42 -43.26
C SER A 124 15.51 16.07 -44.60
N ASN A 125 15.26 17.05 -45.43
CA ASN A 125 14.40 16.92 -46.62
C ASN A 125 13.03 16.30 -46.26
N ASN A 126 12.52 16.60 -45.07
CA ASN A 126 11.27 16.06 -44.55
C ASN A 126 10.48 17.16 -43.81
N PRO A 127 9.84 18.08 -44.58
CA PRO A 127 9.07 19.18 -43.98
C PRO A 127 7.92 18.68 -43.11
N ARG A 128 7.29 17.56 -43.50
CA ARG A 128 6.19 17.01 -42.72
C ARG A 128 6.63 16.63 -41.30
N TRP A 129 7.75 15.93 -41.18
CA TRP A 129 8.32 15.58 -39.89
C TRP A 129 8.62 16.82 -39.03
N ALA A 130 9.28 17.82 -39.63
CA ALA A 130 9.67 19.04 -38.94
C ALA A 130 8.44 19.79 -38.37
N TRP A 131 7.43 19.97 -39.19
CA TRP A 131 6.21 20.66 -38.75
C TRP A 131 5.37 19.82 -37.76
N ASP A 132 5.41 18.50 -37.88
CA ASP A 132 4.79 17.61 -36.90
C ASP A 132 5.48 17.75 -35.52
N CYS A 133 6.80 17.78 -35.49
CA CYS A 133 7.59 18.05 -34.28
C CYS A 133 7.22 19.39 -33.66
N TYR A 134 7.03 20.41 -34.45
CA TYR A 134 6.73 21.76 -33.96
C TYR A 134 5.31 21.83 -33.36
N ARG A 135 4.30 21.27 -34.06
CA ARG A 135 2.96 21.26 -33.52
C ARG A 135 2.85 20.45 -32.23
N ARG A 136 3.55 19.31 -32.16
CA ARG A 136 3.63 18.48 -30.93
C ARG A 136 4.27 19.26 -29.79
N PHE A 137 5.35 19.99 -30.09
CA PHE A 137 6.02 20.81 -29.08
C PHE A 137 5.10 21.92 -28.53
N ILE A 138 4.41 22.65 -29.39
CA ILE A 138 3.49 23.71 -28.97
C ILE A 138 2.39 23.13 -28.08
N GLN A 139 1.80 22.02 -28.48
CA GLN A 139 0.76 21.37 -27.70
C GLN A 139 1.27 20.92 -26.34
N MET A 140 2.40 20.22 -26.33
CA MET A 140 2.95 19.65 -25.09
C MET A 140 3.44 20.75 -24.14
N TYR A 141 4.10 21.77 -24.64
CA TYR A 141 4.53 22.92 -23.85
C TYR A 141 3.33 23.67 -23.24
N SER A 142 2.31 23.87 -24.04
CA SER A 142 1.08 24.54 -23.61
C SER A 142 0.35 23.74 -22.52
N ASP A 143 0.24 22.45 -22.71
CA ASP A 143 -0.45 21.54 -21.74
C ASP A 143 0.37 21.38 -20.45
N VAL A 144 1.65 21.03 -20.57
CA VAL A 144 2.50 20.66 -19.44
C VAL A 144 3.06 21.88 -18.73
N VAL A 145 3.65 22.81 -19.45
CA VAL A 145 4.33 23.96 -18.84
C VAL A 145 3.36 25.04 -18.42
N MET A 146 2.38 25.33 -19.27
CA MET A 146 1.45 26.44 -19.07
C MET A 146 0.07 26.03 -18.59
N GLU A 147 -0.18 24.74 -18.44
CA GLU A 147 -1.42 24.17 -17.89
C GLU A 147 -2.69 24.58 -18.68
N VAL A 148 -2.56 24.75 -19.98
CA VAL A 148 -3.68 25.15 -20.86
C VAL A 148 -4.66 23.99 -21.11
N GLY A 149 -4.22 22.76 -21.04
CA GLY A 149 -5.04 21.58 -21.31
C GLY A 149 -5.01 21.18 -22.78
N LYS A 150 -4.62 19.94 -23.02
CA LYS A 150 -4.44 19.37 -24.37
C LYS A 150 -5.76 19.29 -25.18
N LYS A 151 -6.92 19.26 -24.53
CA LYS A 151 -8.23 19.14 -25.20
C LYS A 151 -8.47 20.23 -26.25
N TYR A 152 -8.02 21.44 -26.00
CA TYR A 152 -8.20 22.57 -26.93
C TYR A 152 -7.42 22.35 -28.23
N PHE A 153 -6.25 21.76 -28.12
CA PHE A 153 -5.39 21.45 -29.26
C PHE A 153 -5.87 20.21 -30.00
N GLU A 154 -6.33 19.20 -29.31
CA GLU A 154 -6.94 18.00 -29.91
C GLU A 154 -8.18 18.34 -30.72
N GLN A 155 -8.99 19.29 -30.26
CA GLN A 155 -10.15 19.80 -31.03
C GLN A 155 -9.72 20.43 -32.35
N LEU A 156 -8.62 21.17 -32.35
CA LEU A 156 -8.08 21.78 -33.57
C LEU A 156 -7.55 20.72 -34.56
N ILE A 157 -6.89 19.68 -34.04
CA ILE A 157 -6.43 18.55 -34.86
C ILE A 157 -7.63 17.81 -35.49
N ASP A 158 -8.63 17.53 -34.70
CA ASP A 158 -9.86 16.83 -35.16
C ASP A 158 -10.61 17.62 -36.21
N ALA A 159 -10.74 18.93 -36.04
CA ALA A 159 -11.32 19.82 -37.01
C ALA A 159 -10.53 19.85 -38.35
N MET A 160 -9.20 19.82 -38.27
CA MET A 160 -8.34 19.75 -39.46
C MET A 160 -8.51 18.41 -40.19
N LYS A 161 -8.54 17.31 -39.47
CA LYS A 161 -8.76 15.96 -40.02
C LYS A 161 -10.10 15.88 -40.73
N GLU A 162 -11.15 16.40 -40.13
CA GLU A 162 -12.47 16.44 -40.70
C GLU A 162 -12.50 17.29 -41.98
N LYS A 163 -11.91 18.49 -41.96
CA LYS A 163 -11.80 19.37 -43.11
C LYS A 163 -11.05 18.72 -44.27
N LYS A 164 -10.02 17.94 -44.00
CA LYS A 164 -9.20 17.27 -45.02
C LYS A 164 -9.66 15.86 -45.37
N GLY A 165 -10.68 15.34 -44.69
CA GLY A 165 -11.23 14.01 -44.95
C GLY A 165 -10.30 12.86 -44.58
N VAL A 166 -9.41 13.05 -43.63
CA VAL A 166 -8.47 12.04 -43.14
C VAL A 166 -8.84 11.58 -41.72
N LYS A 167 -8.39 10.37 -41.32
CA LYS A 167 -8.70 9.78 -40.01
C LYS A 167 -7.57 9.79 -39.06
N GLN A 168 -6.30 9.77 -39.54
CA GLN A 168 -5.11 9.68 -38.73
C GLN A 168 -4.21 10.89 -38.91
N ASP A 169 -3.48 11.25 -37.86
CA ASP A 169 -2.54 12.36 -37.85
C ASP A 169 -1.46 12.20 -38.93
N VAL A 170 -1.01 10.98 -39.19
CA VAL A 170 0.02 10.65 -40.18
C VAL A 170 -0.41 10.98 -41.63
N GLU A 171 -1.68 11.11 -41.88
CA GLU A 171 -2.23 11.45 -43.19
C GLU A 171 -2.26 12.97 -43.50
N LEU A 172 -2.00 13.79 -42.48
CA LEU A 172 -1.90 15.24 -42.65
C LEU A 172 -0.59 15.60 -43.38
N THR A 173 -0.69 16.56 -44.30
CA THR A 173 0.48 17.04 -45.06
C THR A 173 1.33 18.03 -44.26
N ALA A 174 2.51 18.34 -44.77
CA ALA A 174 3.40 19.38 -44.20
C ALA A 174 2.68 20.73 -44.06
N ASP A 175 1.93 21.13 -45.10
CA ASP A 175 1.17 22.39 -45.08
C ASP A 175 0.04 22.38 -44.08
N ASP A 176 -0.66 21.24 -43.94
CA ASP A 176 -1.67 21.06 -42.90
C ASP A 176 -1.12 21.22 -41.50
N LEU A 177 0.06 20.62 -41.22
CA LEU A 177 0.74 20.70 -39.95
C LEU A 177 1.28 22.10 -39.66
N LYS A 178 1.71 22.81 -40.68
CA LYS A 178 2.15 24.21 -40.59
C LYS A 178 0.98 25.12 -40.20
N GLU A 179 -0.18 24.90 -40.80
CA GLU A 179 -1.43 25.60 -40.44
C GLU A 179 -1.84 25.28 -39.00
N LEU A 180 -1.79 24.00 -38.60
CA LEU A 180 -2.05 23.60 -37.23
C LEU A 180 -1.12 24.26 -36.22
N ALA A 181 0.17 24.33 -36.52
CA ALA A 181 1.15 25.02 -35.66
C ALA A 181 0.77 26.51 -35.46
N SER A 182 0.33 27.16 -36.55
CA SER A 182 -0.16 28.54 -36.45
C SER A 182 -1.42 28.66 -35.60
N GLN A 183 -2.38 27.74 -35.79
CA GLN A 183 -3.60 27.68 -34.96
C GLN A 183 -3.28 27.40 -33.48
N PHE A 184 -2.31 26.54 -33.20
CA PHE A 184 -1.89 26.23 -31.84
C PHE A 184 -1.24 27.45 -31.15
N LYS A 185 -0.43 28.20 -31.85
CA LYS A 185 0.15 29.45 -31.35
C LYS A 185 -0.92 30.50 -31.05
N ALA A 186 -1.94 30.59 -31.90
CA ALA A 186 -3.08 31.47 -31.69
C ALA A 186 -3.88 31.08 -30.45
N GLU A 187 -4.11 29.77 -30.26
CA GLU A 187 -4.78 29.24 -29.06
C GLU A 187 -3.98 29.50 -27.80
N TYR A 188 -2.67 29.30 -27.84
CA TYR A 188 -1.76 29.64 -26.74
C TYR A 188 -1.88 31.12 -26.35
N LYS A 189 -1.81 32.03 -27.33
CA LYS A 189 -1.94 33.46 -27.09
C LYS A 189 -3.29 33.85 -26.49
N GLU A 190 -4.38 33.23 -26.98
CA GLU A 190 -5.73 33.47 -26.45
C GLU A 190 -5.83 33.05 -24.97
N LYS A 191 -5.27 31.89 -24.64
CA LYS A 191 -5.36 31.34 -23.28
C LYS A 191 -4.38 31.96 -22.28
N ILE A 192 -3.17 32.32 -22.74
CA ILE A 192 -2.09 32.83 -21.89
C ILE A 192 -1.96 34.35 -21.93
N GLY A 193 -2.34 34.98 -23.03
CA GLY A 193 -2.21 36.44 -23.21
C GLY A 193 -0.85 36.89 -23.75
N GLU A 194 0.07 35.99 -24.01
CA GLU A 194 1.39 36.25 -24.52
C GLU A 194 1.70 35.35 -25.75
N ASP A 195 2.64 35.77 -26.59
CA ASP A 195 3.07 34.93 -27.69
C ASP A 195 3.80 33.70 -27.20
N PHE A 196 3.71 32.58 -27.95
CA PHE A 196 4.43 31.35 -27.67
C PHE A 196 5.95 31.64 -27.65
N PRO A 197 6.70 31.18 -26.62
CA PRO A 197 8.12 31.50 -26.49
C PRO A 197 8.95 30.96 -27.66
N THR A 198 9.78 31.83 -28.22
CA THR A 198 10.68 31.51 -29.36
C THR A 198 12.13 31.33 -28.95
N ASP A 199 12.55 31.83 -27.78
CA ASP A 199 13.88 31.63 -27.27
C ASP A 199 14.05 30.23 -26.70
N PRO A 200 14.95 29.38 -27.24
CA PRO A 200 15.18 28.04 -26.76
C PRO A 200 15.54 27.95 -25.28
N LYS A 201 16.31 28.90 -24.76
CA LYS A 201 16.68 28.91 -23.35
C LYS A 201 15.49 29.23 -22.44
N GLU A 202 14.63 30.14 -22.84
CA GLU A 202 13.39 30.45 -22.14
C GLU A 202 12.46 29.23 -22.12
N GLN A 203 12.34 28.53 -23.25
CA GLN A 203 11.57 27.30 -23.35
C GLN A 203 12.11 26.22 -22.38
N LEU A 204 13.43 26.04 -22.37
CA LEU A 204 14.10 25.05 -21.51
C LEU A 204 13.90 25.37 -20.04
N MET A 205 14.06 26.62 -19.63
CA MET A 205 13.85 27.00 -18.22
C MET A 205 12.41 26.86 -17.79
N GLY A 206 11.47 27.19 -18.68
CA GLY A 206 10.03 26.94 -18.43
C GLY A 206 9.74 25.46 -18.19
N ALA A 207 10.32 24.60 -18.99
CA ALA A 207 10.15 23.15 -18.87
C ALA A 207 10.77 22.62 -17.56
N ILE A 208 11.96 23.07 -17.21
CA ILE A 208 12.64 22.66 -15.95
C ILE A 208 11.79 23.08 -14.74
N LYS A 209 11.32 24.31 -14.71
CA LYS A 209 10.46 24.81 -13.64
C LYS A 209 9.15 24.02 -13.55
N ALA A 210 8.57 23.64 -14.69
CA ALA A 210 7.35 22.84 -14.72
C ALA A 210 7.56 21.46 -14.10
N VAL A 211 8.69 20.81 -14.36
CA VAL A 211 9.03 19.51 -13.74
C VAL A 211 9.19 19.69 -12.22
N PHE A 212 9.87 20.70 -11.77
CA PHE A 212 10.00 20.96 -10.33
C PHE A 212 8.64 21.22 -9.68
N ARG A 213 7.76 22.01 -10.32
CA ARG A 213 6.40 22.24 -9.81
C ARG A 213 5.57 20.96 -9.72
N SER A 214 5.74 20.04 -10.64
CA SER A 214 4.96 18.79 -10.68
C SER A 214 5.19 17.93 -9.45
N TRP A 215 6.33 18.08 -8.76
CA TRP A 215 6.61 17.36 -7.51
C TRP A 215 5.59 17.67 -6.41
N ASP A 216 5.08 18.89 -6.36
CA ASP A 216 4.15 19.37 -5.34
C ASP A 216 2.71 19.55 -5.86
N ASN A 217 2.33 18.86 -6.93
CA ASN A 217 0.94 18.89 -7.36
C ASN A 217 0.07 17.95 -6.52
N PRO A 218 -1.26 18.18 -6.43
CA PRO A 218 -2.14 17.37 -5.57
C PRO A 218 -2.08 15.86 -5.84
N ARG A 219 -2.03 15.45 -7.09
CA ARG A 219 -1.94 14.03 -7.47
C ARG A 219 -0.63 13.40 -7.01
N ALA A 220 0.48 14.09 -7.20
CA ALA A 220 1.79 13.63 -6.74
C ALA A 220 1.86 13.53 -5.22
N ASN A 221 1.26 14.47 -4.50
CA ASN A 221 1.22 14.46 -3.04
C ASN A 221 0.45 13.24 -2.52
N VAL A 222 -0.69 12.91 -3.11
CA VAL A 222 -1.49 11.72 -2.75
C VAL A 222 -0.70 10.45 -3.06
N TYR A 223 -0.12 10.35 -4.25
CA TYR A 223 0.66 9.18 -4.63
C TYR A 223 1.85 8.94 -3.69
N ARG A 224 2.57 10.01 -3.34
CA ARG A 224 3.70 9.88 -2.40
C ARG A 224 3.26 9.39 -1.04
N ARG A 225 2.16 9.92 -0.53
CA ARG A 225 1.59 9.49 0.75
C ARG A 225 1.23 8.00 0.74
N ASP A 226 0.56 7.56 -0.33
CA ASP A 226 0.13 6.17 -0.47
C ASP A 226 1.30 5.19 -0.65
N ASN A 227 2.43 5.67 -1.13
CA ASN A 227 3.61 4.84 -1.43
C ASN A 227 4.82 5.12 -0.52
N ASP A 228 4.63 5.83 0.58
CA ASP A 228 5.69 6.14 1.56
C ASP A 228 6.92 6.83 0.94
N ILE A 229 6.69 7.75 0.01
CA ILE A 229 7.76 8.52 -0.63
C ILE A 229 7.89 9.88 0.07
N PRO A 230 8.99 10.16 0.78
CA PRO A 230 9.18 11.44 1.49
C PRO A 230 9.19 12.63 0.53
N TYR A 231 8.55 13.70 0.93
CA TYR A 231 8.56 14.97 0.18
C TYR A 231 9.98 15.51 -0.04
N SER A 232 10.86 15.31 0.95
CA SER A 232 12.25 15.76 0.94
C SER A 232 13.10 15.15 -0.17
N TRP A 233 12.66 14.05 -0.78
CA TRP A 233 13.43 13.41 -1.85
C TRP A 233 13.54 14.28 -3.11
N GLY A 234 12.49 15.01 -3.46
CA GLY A 234 12.45 15.80 -4.68
C GLY A 234 12.47 14.96 -5.97
N THR A 235 12.49 15.65 -7.10
CA THR A 235 12.66 15.04 -8.42
C THR A 235 13.87 15.58 -9.12
N ALA A 236 14.57 14.73 -9.90
CA ALA A 236 15.58 15.17 -10.82
C ALA A 236 14.95 15.55 -12.16
N VAL A 237 15.69 16.28 -12.97
CA VAL A 237 15.31 16.67 -14.33
C VAL A 237 16.37 16.18 -15.31
N ASN A 238 15.97 15.39 -16.30
CA ASN A 238 16.86 14.91 -17.34
C ASN A 238 16.69 15.76 -18.61
N VAL A 239 17.76 16.39 -19.03
CA VAL A 239 17.85 17.14 -20.30
C VAL A 239 18.64 16.29 -21.27
N GLN A 240 17.96 15.78 -22.30
CA GLN A 240 18.54 14.79 -23.20
C GLN A 240 18.34 15.17 -24.65
N SER A 241 19.37 14.94 -25.51
CA SER A 241 19.20 15.16 -26.93
C SER A 241 18.14 14.24 -27.53
N MET A 242 17.39 14.76 -28.50
CA MET A 242 16.32 14.01 -29.13
C MET A 242 16.86 12.94 -30.09
N ALA A 243 16.19 11.79 -30.08
CA ALA A 243 16.27 10.78 -31.13
C ALA A 243 14.86 10.63 -31.73
N PHE A 244 14.75 10.62 -33.06
CA PHE A 244 13.45 10.72 -33.72
C PHE A 244 13.05 9.41 -34.39
N GLY A 245 12.01 8.78 -33.87
CA GLY A 245 11.40 7.59 -34.45
C GLY A 245 10.37 7.88 -35.53
N ASN A 246 10.13 9.16 -35.85
CA ASN A 246 9.07 9.60 -36.78
C ASN A 246 9.58 10.29 -38.03
N MET A 247 10.81 9.99 -38.44
CA MET A 247 11.38 10.58 -39.64
C MET A 247 11.15 9.78 -40.92
N GLY A 248 10.51 8.63 -40.84
CA GLY A 248 10.24 7.80 -42.03
C GLY A 248 10.03 6.33 -41.64
N ASP A 249 9.90 5.47 -42.65
CA ASP A 249 9.60 4.04 -42.45
C ASP A 249 10.79 3.23 -41.92
N ASP A 250 12.00 3.76 -41.97
CA ASP A 250 13.22 3.18 -41.38
C ASP A 250 13.44 3.65 -39.94
N CYS A 251 12.46 4.33 -39.37
CA CYS A 251 12.42 4.81 -38.00
C CYS A 251 11.29 4.18 -37.21
N GLY A 252 11.39 4.24 -35.91
CA GLY A 252 10.32 3.77 -35.05
C GLY A 252 10.66 3.91 -33.58
N THR A 253 9.72 3.50 -32.73
CA THR A 253 9.89 3.51 -31.29
C THR A 253 9.27 2.26 -30.69
N GLY A 254 9.75 1.85 -29.52
CA GLY A 254 9.22 0.67 -28.87
C GLY A 254 9.48 0.64 -27.39
N VAL A 255 8.73 -0.24 -26.75
CA VAL A 255 8.89 -0.58 -25.35
C VAL A 255 8.94 -2.10 -25.25
N ALA A 256 9.84 -2.63 -24.43
CA ALA A 256 9.96 -4.06 -24.27
C ALA A 256 10.46 -4.44 -22.87
N PHE A 257 10.03 -5.63 -22.44
CA PHE A 257 10.49 -6.26 -21.22
C PHE A 257 11.39 -7.45 -21.60
N THR A 258 12.37 -7.75 -20.78
CA THR A 258 13.22 -8.94 -20.96
C THR A 258 12.52 -10.24 -20.56
N ARG A 259 11.45 -10.12 -19.78
CA ARG A 259 10.58 -11.24 -19.38
C ARG A 259 9.13 -10.76 -19.38
N ASP A 260 8.20 -11.67 -19.49
CA ASP A 260 6.77 -11.36 -19.45
C ASP A 260 6.41 -10.75 -18.07
N PRO A 261 5.96 -9.50 -17.99
CA PRO A 261 5.63 -8.86 -16.72
C PRO A 261 4.38 -9.44 -16.04
N ALA A 262 3.57 -10.21 -16.75
CA ALA A 262 2.38 -10.87 -16.20
C ALA A 262 2.68 -12.26 -15.65
N THR A 263 3.54 -13.04 -16.32
CA THR A 263 3.79 -14.44 -15.97
C THR A 263 5.22 -14.72 -15.50
N GLY A 264 6.16 -13.86 -15.83
CA GLY A 264 7.59 -14.08 -15.56
C GLY A 264 8.32 -14.93 -16.59
N ALA A 265 7.65 -15.34 -17.66
CA ALA A 265 8.26 -16.15 -18.70
C ALA A 265 9.43 -15.45 -19.38
N LYS A 266 10.55 -16.14 -19.55
CA LYS A 266 11.76 -15.59 -20.15
C LYS A 266 11.57 -15.33 -21.64
N GLY A 267 12.06 -14.19 -22.12
CA GLY A 267 12.01 -13.77 -23.52
C GLY A 267 11.50 -12.35 -23.67
N LEU A 268 11.85 -11.71 -24.78
CA LEU A 268 11.40 -10.37 -25.06
C LEU A 268 9.87 -10.31 -25.19
N PHE A 269 9.28 -9.40 -24.46
CA PHE A 269 7.84 -9.13 -24.48
C PHE A 269 7.65 -7.64 -24.67
N GLY A 270 7.12 -7.21 -25.81
CA GLY A 270 6.99 -5.79 -26.04
C GLY A 270 6.36 -5.46 -27.39
N GLU A 271 6.37 -4.16 -27.68
CA GLU A 271 5.70 -3.58 -28.82
C GLU A 271 6.62 -2.60 -29.55
N PHE A 272 6.45 -2.52 -30.85
CA PHE A 272 7.17 -1.61 -31.72
C PHE A 272 6.20 -0.91 -32.67
N LEU A 273 6.42 0.38 -32.91
CA LEU A 273 5.63 1.16 -33.83
C LEU A 273 6.55 1.88 -34.84
N THR A 274 6.37 1.58 -36.11
CA THR A 274 7.12 2.21 -37.21
C THR A 274 6.70 3.66 -37.40
N ASN A 275 7.64 4.53 -37.73
CA ASN A 275 7.39 5.96 -37.99
C ASN A 275 6.53 6.63 -36.92
N ALA A 276 7.02 6.57 -35.68
CA ALA A 276 6.30 7.07 -34.50
C ALA A 276 7.26 7.55 -33.41
N GLN A 277 6.73 8.38 -32.51
CA GLN A 277 7.38 8.74 -31.26
C GLN A 277 6.75 7.96 -30.09
N GLY A 278 7.44 7.95 -28.96
CA GLY A 278 7.00 7.20 -27.77
C GLY A 278 5.59 7.54 -27.32
N GLU A 279 5.18 8.80 -27.42
CA GLU A 279 3.84 9.27 -27.09
C GLU A 279 2.73 8.63 -27.95
N ASP A 280 3.04 8.27 -29.19
CA ASP A 280 2.09 7.60 -30.10
C ASP A 280 1.76 6.18 -29.63
N VAL A 281 2.73 5.50 -29.00
CA VAL A 281 2.53 4.17 -28.42
C VAL A 281 1.63 4.26 -27.18
N VAL A 282 1.93 5.21 -26.32
CA VAL A 282 1.22 5.41 -25.05
C VAL A 282 -0.23 5.89 -25.28
N ALA A 283 -0.42 6.80 -26.24
CA ALA A 283 -1.72 7.36 -26.53
C ALA A 283 -2.68 6.40 -27.24
N GLY A 284 -2.16 5.27 -27.76
CA GLY A 284 -2.97 4.27 -28.44
C GLY A 284 -3.61 4.76 -29.75
N ILE A 285 -3.10 5.82 -30.34
CA ILE A 285 -3.62 6.42 -31.58
C ILE A 285 -3.43 5.47 -32.76
N ARG A 286 -2.34 4.71 -32.76
CA ARG A 286 -2.03 3.67 -33.72
C ARG A 286 -1.81 2.36 -32.99
N THR A 287 -2.17 1.24 -33.62
CA THR A 287 -1.94 -0.09 -33.03
C THR A 287 -0.48 -0.50 -33.20
N PRO A 288 0.29 -0.63 -32.11
CA PRO A 288 1.66 -1.11 -32.20
C PRO A 288 1.69 -2.60 -32.55
N GLU A 289 2.81 -3.04 -33.10
CA GLU A 289 3.04 -4.43 -33.44
C GLU A 289 3.92 -5.11 -32.38
N PRO A 290 3.81 -6.45 -32.23
CA PRO A 290 4.73 -7.20 -31.36
C PRO A 290 6.18 -6.91 -31.71
N ILE A 291 7.05 -6.91 -30.69
CA ILE A 291 8.48 -6.63 -30.87
C ILE A 291 9.17 -7.53 -31.91
N ASP A 292 8.70 -8.76 -32.07
CA ASP A 292 9.23 -9.68 -33.09
C ASP A 292 9.05 -9.17 -34.53
N HIS A 293 8.10 -8.27 -34.75
CA HIS A 293 7.88 -7.67 -36.07
C HIS A 293 9.08 -6.83 -36.52
N LEU A 294 9.85 -6.27 -35.57
CA LEU A 294 11.09 -5.55 -35.88
C LEU A 294 12.12 -6.44 -36.55
N ARG A 295 12.14 -7.74 -36.26
CA ARG A 295 12.99 -8.73 -36.94
C ARG A 295 12.71 -8.75 -38.43
N GLN A 296 11.45 -8.65 -38.82
CA GLN A 296 11.02 -8.68 -40.23
C GLN A 296 11.35 -7.39 -40.95
N THR A 297 11.33 -6.24 -40.28
CA THR A 297 11.58 -4.94 -40.86
C THR A 297 13.08 -4.56 -40.87
N ASN A 298 13.80 -4.89 -39.80
CA ASN A 298 15.23 -4.66 -39.67
C ASN A 298 15.86 -5.67 -38.71
N GLU A 299 16.30 -6.80 -39.23
CA GLU A 299 16.89 -7.88 -38.44
C GLU A 299 18.16 -7.45 -37.69
N ALA A 300 19.00 -6.61 -38.27
CA ALA A 300 20.24 -6.13 -37.65
C ALA A 300 19.96 -5.30 -36.39
N VAL A 301 18.97 -4.42 -36.43
CA VAL A 301 18.56 -3.61 -35.30
C VAL A 301 17.88 -4.50 -34.23
N TYR A 302 17.05 -5.45 -34.64
CA TYR A 302 16.44 -6.41 -33.73
C TYR A 302 17.50 -7.22 -32.96
N ASN A 303 18.49 -7.74 -33.66
CA ASN A 303 19.58 -8.51 -33.04
C ASN A 303 20.42 -7.63 -32.08
N GLU A 304 20.69 -6.39 -32.43
CA GLU A 304 21.39 -5.44 -31.57
C GLU A 304 20.55 -5.18 -30.31
N PHE A 305 19.26 -5.00 -30.45
CA PHE A 305 18.35 -4.80 -29.32
C PHE A 305 18.31 -6.03 -28.40
N VAL A 306 18.25 -7.24 -28.96
CA VAL A 306 18.32 -8.50 -28.17
C VAL A 306 19.61 -8.57 -27.36
N ARG A 307 20.75 -8.24 -27.97
CA ARG A 307 22.05 -8.23 -27.26
C ARG A 307 22.05 -7.17 -26.14
N THR A 308 21.51 -5.99 -26.42
CA THR A 308 21.38 -4.90 -25.42
C THR A 308 20.50 -5.35 -24.25
N ALA A 309 19.38 -5.99 -24.54
CA ALA A 309 18.46 -6.52 -23.51
C ALA A 309 19.14 -7.54 -22.62
N GLU A 310 19.87 -8.49 -23.22
CA GLU A 310 20.63 -9.49 -22.46
C GLU A 310 21.73 -8.85 -21.61
N THR A 311 22.43 -7.88 -22.15
CA THR A 311 23.45 -7.12 -21.42
C THR A 311 22.87 -6.40 -20.21
N LEU A 312 21.75 -5.72 -20.38
CA LEU A 312 21.07 -5.00 -19.30
C LEU A 312 20.55 -5.94 -18.23
N GLU A 313 19.90 -7.05 -18.59
CA GLU A 313 19.40 -8.03 -17.62
C GLU A 313 20.54 -8.62 -16.78
N LYS A 314 21.66 -8.98 -17.41
CA LYS A 314 22.83 -9.50 -16.69
C LYS A 314 23.50 -8.45 -15.82
N HIS A 315 23.55 -7.20 -16.29
CA HIS A 315 24.18 -6.12 -15.56
C HIS A 315 23.41 -5.76 -14.29
N TYR A 316 22.10 -5.59 -14.41
CA TYR A 316 21.23 -5.27 -13.27
C TYR A 316 20.80 -6.50 -12.48
N ARG A 317 21.03 -7.70 -13.04
CA ARG A 317 20.62 -8.97 -12.42
C ARG A 317 19.15 -9.01 -12.09
N ASP A 318 18.34 -8.45 -12.98
CA ASP A 318 16.89 -8.39 -12.88
C ASP A 318 16.27 -8.15 -14.25
N MET A 319 15.01 -8.53 -14.39
CA MET A 319 14.18 -8.21 -15.54
C MET A 319 14.18 -6.71 -15.80
N GLN A 320 14.32 -6.33 -17.06
CA GLN A 320 14.35 -4.93 -17.46
C GLN A 320 13.12 -4.54 -18.27
N ASP A 321 12.65 -3.33 -18.04
CA ASP A 321 11.68 -2.60 -18.83
C ASP A 321 12.43 -1.50 -19.59
N MET A 322 12.38 -1.54 -20.90
CA MET A 322 13.23 -0.73 -21.77
C MET A 322 12.39 0.09 -22.73
N GLU A 323 12.79 1.33 -22.92
CA GLU A 323 12.30 2.19 -24.01
C GLU A 323 13.43 2.43 -25.00
N PHE A 324 13.13 2.33 -26.29
CA PHE A 324 14.11 2.57 -27.34
C PHE A 324 13.49 3.26 -28.53
N THR A 325 14.34 3.90 -29.33
CA THR A 325 13.99 4.54 -30.59
C THR A 325 14.97 4.09 -31.67
N VAL A 326 14.45 3.89 -32.86
CA VAL A 326 15.25 3.63 -34.03
C VAL A 326 15.14 4.84 -34.94
N GLU A 327 16.28 5.51 -35.18
CA GLU A 327 16.36 6.64 -36.09
C GLU A 327 17.23 6.28 -37.30
N HIS A 328 16.61 6.18 -38.47
CA HIS A 328 17.30 5.78 -39.73
C HIS A 328 18.13 4.52 -39.57
N GLY A 329 17.54 3.48 -38.98
CA GLY A 329 18.22 2.19 -38.80
C GLY A 329 19.24 2.15 -37.66
N LYS A 330 19.36 3.22 -36.87
CA LYS A 330 20.24 3.28 -35.71
C LYS A 330 19.45 3.18 -34.40
N LEU A 331 19.84 2.22 -33.56
CA LEU A 331 19.19 2.00 -32.25
C LEU A 331 19.70 3.02 -31.23
N TYR A 332 18.75 3.57 -30.46
CA TYR A 332 19.02 4.40 -29.27
C TYR A 332 18.21 3.90 -28.09
N MET A 333 18.89 3.70 -26.97
CA MET A 333 18.23 3.35 -25.71
C MET A 333 17.84 4.64 -24.98
N LEU A 334 16.57 4.79 -24.68
CA LEU A 334 16.04 5.99 -24.00
C LEU A 334 15.89 5.80 -22.52
N GLN A 335 15.57 4.59 -22.08
CA GLN A 335 15.32 4.29 -20.67
C GLN A 335 15.46 2.79 -20.42
N THR A 336 15.98 2.45 -19.27
CA THR A 336 15.87 1.11 -18.69
C THR A 336 15.53 1.25 -17.21
N ARG A 337 14.80 0.30 -16.70
CA ARG A 337 14.50 0.18 -15.26
C ARG A 337 14.22 -1.28 -14.94
N ASN A 338 14.32 -1.63 -13.67
CA ASN A 338 13.82 -2.90 -13.21
C ASN A 338 12.31 -2.94 -13.47
N GLY A 339 11.87 -3.94 -14.21
CA GLY A 339 10.50 -3.96 -14.75
C GLY A 339 9.45 -4.09 -13.67
N LYS A 340 8.39 -3.28 -13.79
CA LYS A 340 7.18 -3.50 -12.99
C LYS A 340 6.53 -4.78 -13.46
N ARG A 341 6.03 -5.55 -12.52
CA ARG A 341 5.52 -6.90 -12.77
C ARG A 341 4.40 -7.22 -11.79
N THR A 342 3.59 -8.21 -12.16
CA THR A 342 2.58 -8.75 -11.23
C THR A 342 3.29 -9.46 -10.07
N ALA A 343 2.58 -9.64 -8.98
CA ALA A 343 3.10 -10.39 -7.85
C ALA A 343 3.51 -11.82 -8.23
N GLN A 344 2.71 -12.48 -9.06
CA GLN A 344 3.03 -13.81 -9.58
C GLN A 344 4.32 -13.82 -10.40
N ALA A 345 4.48 -12.84 -11.30
CA ALA A 345 5.70 -12.70 -12.10
C ALA A 345 6.90 -12.42 -11.22
N ALA A 346 6.76 -11.60 -10.19
CA ALA A 346 7.84 -11.29 -9.25
C ALA A 346 8.40 -12.55 -8.58
N LEU A 347 7.53 -13.42 -8.11
CA LEU A 347 7.95 -14.69 -7.51
C LEU A 347 8.62 -15.62 -8.53
N GLN A 348 8.04 -15.73 -9.71
CA GLN A 348 8.58 -16.58 -10.79
C GLN A 348 9.97 -16.11 -11.22
N ILE A 349 10.13 -14.82 -11.45
CA ILE A 349 11.40 -14.22 -11.87
C ILE A 349 12.46 -14.38 -10.80
N ALA A 350 12.13 -14.13 -9.54
CA ALA A 350 13.08 -14.31 -8.43
C ALA A 350 13.60 -15.74 -8.35
N CYS A 351 12.70 -16.72 -8.45
CA CYS A 351 13.09 -18.14 -8.46
C CYS A 351 13.94 -18.49 -9.67
N ASP A 352 13.56 -18.03 -10.87
CA ASP A 352 14.31 -18.30 -12.11
C ASP A 352 15.70 -17.67 -12.08
N LEU A 353 15.86 -16.47 -11.54
CA LEU A 353 17.16 -15.81 -11.41
C LEU A 353 18.10 -16.59 -10.47
N VAL A 354 17.56 -17.21 -9.43
CA VAL A 354 18.34 -18.10 -8.55
C VAL A 354 18.76 -19.36 -9.30
N ASP A 355 17.84 -19.98 -10.03
CA ASP A 355 18.12 -21.18 -10.81
C ASP A 355 19.14 -20.93 -11.93
N GLU A 356 19.14 -19.73 -12.51
CA GLU A 356 20.08 -19.30 -13.53
C GLU A 356 21.44 -18.84 -12.95
N GLY A 357 21.59 -18.81 -11.64
CA GLY A 357 22.82 -18.39 -10.97
C GLY A 357 23.08 -16.90 -10.95
N MET A 358 22.12 -16.05 -11.33
CA MET A 358 22.25 -14.59 -11.28
C MET A 358 22.06 -14.00 -9.88
N ARG A 359 21.27 -14.65 -9.06
CA ARG A 359 20.93 -14.22 -7.70
C ARG A 359 21.08 -15.34 -6.71
N THR A 360 21.42 -14.99 -5.48
CA THR A 360 21.36 -15.93 -4.35
C THR A 360 19.93 -15.98 -3.79
N PRO A 361 19.56 -17.04 -3.03
CA PRO A 361 18.27 -17.05 -2.34
C PRO A 361 18.02 -15.81 -1.45
N GLU A 362 19.05 -15.31 -0.76
CA GLU A 362 18.96 -14.08 0.04
C GLU A 362 18.58 -12.88 -0.83
N GLU A 363 19.25 -12.72 -1.96
CA GLU A 363 18.97 -11.65 -2.91
C GLU A 363 17.57 -11.77 -3.52
N ALA A 364 17.11 -12.97 -3.80
CA ALA A 364 15.76 -13.24 -4.29
C ALA A 364 14.69 -12.81 -3.28
N VAL A 365 14.90 -13.09 -2.01
CA VAL A 365 14.02 -12.64 -0.92
C VAL A 365 13.96 -11.11 -0.86
N GLU A 366 15.09 -10.44 -1.01
CA GLU A 366 15.16 -8.98 -1.00
C GLU A 366 14.47 -8.30 -2.20
N MET A 367 14.38 -8.99 -3.33
CA MET A 367 13.78 -8.44 -4.56
C MET A 367 12.28 -8.24 -4.47
N ILE A 368 11.61 -8.96 -3.61
CA ILE A 368 10.15 -9.00 -3.57
C ILE A 368 9.63 -7.98 -2.57
N ASP A 369 8.73 -7.09 -3.02
CA ASP A 369 8.00 -6.21 -2.11
C ASP A 369 7.00 -7.07 -1.32
N PRO A 370 7.12 -7.17 0.01
CA PRO A 370 6.21 -7.99 0.81
C PRO A 370 4.73 -7.65 0.61
N ARG A 371 4.40 -6.40 0.34
CA ARG A 371 3.03 -5.94 0.10
C ARG A 371 2.40 -6.59 -1.13
N ASN A 372 3.22 -6.99 -2.10
CA ASN A 372 2.75 -7.65 -3.32
C ASN A 372 2.22 -9.06 -3.06
N LEU A 373 2.62 -9.70 -1.96
CA LEU A 373 2.11 -11.03 -1.59
C LEU A 373 0.61 -11.00 -1.28
N ASP A 374 0.11 -9.86 -0.86
CA ASP A 374 -1.30 -9.69 -0.50
C ASP A 374 -2.23 -10.02 -1.66
N THR A 375 -1.87 -9.62 -2.87
CA THR A 375 -2.68 -9.89 -4.07
C THR A 375 -2.75 -11.39 -4.40
N LEU A 376 -1.76 -12.16 -4.00
CA LEU A 376 -1.71 -13.62 -4.26
C LEU A 376 -2.58 -14.43 -3.30
N LEU A 377 -2.96 -13.84 -2.18
CA LEU A 377 -3.72 -14.50 -1.12
C LEU A 377 -5.24 -14.31 -1.27
N HIS A 378 -5.67 -13.49 -2.22
CA HIS A 378 -7.08 -13.11 -2.42
C HIS A 378 -7.54 -13.37 -3.84
N PRO A 379 -8.86 -13.60 -4.07
CA PRO A 379 -9.41 -13.71 -5.42
C PRO A 379 -9.16 -12.44 -6.23
N GLN A 380 -9.00 -12.59 -7.54
CA GLN A 380 -8.81 -11.49 -8.50
C GLN A 380 -9.91 -11.54 -9.55
N PHE A 381 -10.19 -10.41 -10.19
CA PHE A 381 -11.07 -10.41 -11.36
C PHE A 381 -10.34 -11.02 -12.57
N ASP A 382 -11.12 -11.68 -13.44
CA ASP A 382 -10.63 -12.07 -14.75
C ASP A 382 -10.15 -10.82 -15.50
N ALA A 383 -8.91 -10.82 -15.96
CA ALA A 383 -8.25 -9.65 -16.54
C ALA A 383 -8.97 -9.13 -17.79
N LYS A 384 -9.48 -10.04 -18.64
CA LYS A 384 -10.21 -9.70 -19.85
C LYS A 384 -11.54 -9.02 -19.52
N ALA A 385 -12.30 -9.60 -18.59
CA ALA A 385 -13.59 -9.06 -18.17
C ALA A 385 -13.44 -7.69 -17.49
N LEU A 386 -12.40 -7.53 -16.68
CA LEU A 386 -12.09 -6.28 -15.99
C LEU A 386 -11.75 -5.15 -16.98
N LYS A 387 -10.99 -5.44 -18.04
CA LYS A 387 -10.63 -4.48 -19.08
C LYS A 387 -11.85 -3.96 -19.83
N ALA A 388 -12.85 -4.80 -20.01
CA ALA A 388 -14.09 -4.44 -20.70
C ALA A 388 -15.07 -3.66 -19.82
N ALA A 389 -14.84 -3.61 -18.50
CA ALA A 389 -15.72 -2.95 -17.54
C ALA A 389 -15.30 -1.50 -17.25
N THR A 390 -16.28 -0.64 -17.02
CA THR A 390 -16.06 0.76 -16.63
C THR A 390 -16.49 0.95 -15.18
N PRO A 391 -15.63 1.50 -14.30
CA PRO A 391 -16.01 1.79 -12.93
C PRO A 391 -17.15 2.81 -12.86
N MET A 392 -18.14 2.56 -12.01
CA MET A 392 -19.23 3.52 -11.77
C MET A 392 -19.00 4.36 -10.49
N GLY A 393 -18.04 3.99 -9.69
CA GLY A 393 -17.70 4.70 -8.46
C GLY A 393 -16.37 4.25 -7.90
N LYS A 394 -15.87 5.00 -6.93
CA LYS A 394 -14.60 4.70 -6.27
C LYS A 394 -14.66 5.05 -4.78
N GLY A 395 -14.26 4.09 -3.96
CA GLY A 395 -13.99 4.27 -2.54
C GLY A 395 -12.53 3.98 -2.24
N LEU A 396 -12.23 3.70 -0.98
CA LEU A 396 -10.89 3.27 -0.57
C LEU A 396 -10.78 1.76 -0.70
N GLY A 397 -9.69 1.28 -1.29
CA GLY A 397 -9.35 -0.13 -1.29
C GLY A 397 -8.91 -0.56 0.12
N ALA A 398 -9.86 -0.89 0.97
CA ALA A 398 -9.62 -1.13 2.38
C ALA A 398 -9.13 -2.53 2.72
N SER A 399 -9.57 -3.52 1.96
CA SER A 399 -9.09 -4.90 2.05
C SER A 399 -9.04 -5.50 0.65
N PRO A 400 -7.89 -6.06 0.25
CA PRO A 400 -7.67 -6.43 -1.15
C PRO A 400 -8.54 -7.60 -1.61
N GLY A 401 -8.56 -7.80 -2.92
CA GLY A 401 -9.30 -8.86 -3.58
C GLY A 401 -10.45 -8.35 -4.40
N ALA A 402 -11.09 -9.28 -5.11
CA ALA A 402 -12.22 -9.03 -5.96
C ALA A 402 -13.46 -9.73 -5.42
N ALA A 403 -14.59 -9.07 -5.44
CA ALA A 403 -15.85 -9.66 -5.02
C ALA A 403 -16.97 -9.27 -5.95
N CYS A 404 -17.87 -10.20 -6.20
CA CYS A 404 -19.11 -9.94 -6.93
C CYS A 404 -20.27 -10.68 -6.26
N GLY A 405 -21.45 -10.17 -6.40
CA GLY A 405 -22.63 -10.78 -5.83
C GLY A 405 -23.84 -9.87 -5.83
N LYS A 406 -24.89 -10.36 -5.20
CA LYS A 406 -26.13 -9.62 -5.02
C LYS A 406 -26.03 -8.70 -3.80
N ILE A 407 -26.58 -7.51 -3.94
CA ILE A 407 -26.58 -6.51 -2.88
C ILE A 407 -27.53 -6.95 -1.75
N VAL A 408 -27.02 -6.91 -0.51
CA VAL A 408 -27.81 -7.01 0.71
C VAL A 408 -27.44 -5.85 1.64
N PHE A 409 -28.37 -5.41 2.46
CA PHE A 409 -28.20 -4.21 3.29
C PHE A 409 -28.08 -4.48 4.79
N THR A 410 -28.31 -5.70 5.22
CA THR A 410 -28.21 -6.08 6.63
C THR A 410 -27.35 -7.32 6.81
N ALA A 411 -26.74 -7.45 7.99
CA ALA A 411 -25.96 -8.63 8.33
C ALA A 411 -26.82 -9.89 8.32
N ASP A 412 -28.06 -9.80 8.82
CA ASP A 412 -28.99 -10.93 8.84
C ASP A 412 -29.35 -11.41 7.43
N ASP A 413 -29.59 -10.48 6.51
CA ASP A 413 -29.86 -10.82 5.11
C ASP A 413 -28.65 -11.48 4.45
N ALA A 414 -27.45 -11.00 4.77
CA ALA A 414 -26.20 -11.61 4.25
C ALA A 414 -26.10 -13.08 4.68
N VAL A 415 -26.35 -13.38 5.94
CA VAL A 415 -26.32 -14.73 6.47
C VAL A 415 -27.40 -15.60 5.83
N GLU A 416 -28.63 -15.11 5.74
CA GLU A 416 -29.76 -15.83 5.16
C GLU A 416 -29.55 -16.14 3.67
N TRP A 417 -29.14 -15.15 2.89
CA TRP A 417 -28.92 -15.33 1.46
C TRP A 417 -27.73 -16.25 1.18
N ALA A 418 -26.65 -16.13 1.93
CA ALA A 418 -25.49 -17.02 1.81
C ALA A 418 -25.86 -18.46 2.16
N ALA A 419 -26.73 -18.69 3.15
CA ALA A 419 -27.24 -20.01 3.51
C ALA A 419 -28.05 -20.66 2.39
N ARG A 420 -28.69 -19.86 1.52
CA ARG A 420 -29.40 -20.32 0.31
C ARG A 420 -28.45 -20.60 -0.87
N GLY A 421 -27.16 -20.42 -0.70
CA GLY A 421 -26.15 -20.62 -1.75
C GLY A 421 -25.90 -19.42 -2.64
N GLU A 422 -26.45 -18.25 -2.31
CA GLU A 422 -26.24 -17.02 -3.08
C GLU A 422 -24.98 -16.29 -2.64
N LYS A 423 -24.26 -15.75 -3.62
CA LYS A 423 -23.13 -14.86 -3.36
C LYS A 423 -23.67 -13.45 -3.13
N VAL A 424 -23.27 -12.83 -2.01
CA VAL A 424 -23.75 -11.50 -1.62
C VAL A 424 -22.64 -10.52 -1.34
N VAL A 425 -22.91 -9.25 -1.59
CA VAL A 425 -22.08 -8.11 -1.19
C VAL A 425 -22.87 -7.30 -0.16
N LEU A 426 -22.31 -7.17 1.04
CA LEU A 426 -22.95 -6.40 2.11
C LEU A 426 -22.66 -4.92 1.92
N VAL A 427 -23.70 -4.12 1.72
CA VAL A 427 -23.60 -2.68 1.53
C VAL A 427 -24.22 -1.96 2.73
N ARG A 428 -23.41 -1.21 3.46
CA ARG A 428 -23.81 -0.50 4.67
C ARG A 428 -23.37 0.95 4.63
N LEU A 429 -24.05 1.80 5.38
CA LEU A 429 -23.56 3.15 5.64
C LEU A 429 -22.22 3.07 6.38
N GLU A 430 -22.16 2.26 7.42
CA GLU A 430 -20.98 1.86 8.17
C GLU A 430 -21.26 0.53 8.88
N THR A 431 -20.23 -0.22 9.26
CA THR A 431 -20.40 -1.47 9.99
C THR A 431 -20.10 -1.28 11.47
N SER A 432 -20.70 -2.15 12.29
CA SER A 432 -20.47 -2.25 13.72
C SER A 432 -20.10 -3.68 14.10
N PRO A 433 -19.62 -3.94 15.34
CA PRO A 433 -19.31 -5.31 15.79
C PRO A 433 -20.46 -6.31 15.63
N GLU A 434 -21.70 -5.84 15.65
CA GLU A 434 -22.89 -6.68 15.46
C GLU A 434 -23.01 -7.23 14.03
N ASP A 435 -22.35 -6.62 13.08
CA ASP A 435 -22.38 -7.01 11.66
C ASP A 435 -21.40 -8.14 11.30
N ILE A 436 -20.56 -8.60 12.22
CA ILE A 436 -19.49 -9.57 11.96
C ILE A 436 -19.99 -10.84 11.28
N THR A 437 -21.10 -11.40 11.72
CA THR A 437 -21.65 -12.64 11.12
C THR A 437 -22.03 -12.44 9.66
N GLY A 438 -22.65 -11.29 9.35
CA GLY A 438 -22.99 -10.93 7.98
C GLY A 438 -21.76 -10.63 7.14
N MET A 439 -20.75 -9.97 7.72
CA MET A 439 -19.49 -9.70 7.05
C MET A 439 -18.77 -11.00 6.66
N LYS A 440 -18.79 -12.01 7.52
CA LYS A 440 -18.23 -13.35 7.25
C LYS A 440 -18.97 -14.08 6.12
N ALA A 441 -20.27 -13.94 6.07
CA ALA A 441 -21.11 -14.59 5.06
C ALA A 441 -20.98 -13.94 3.68
N ALA A 442 -20.65 -12.66 3.61
CA ALA A 442 -20.55 -11.90 2.36
C ALA A 442 -19.26 -12.19 1.60
N GLN A 443 -19.32 -12.09 0.27
CA GLN A 443 -18.13 -12.15 -0.59
C GLN A 443 -17.32 -10.87 -0.48
N GLY A 444 -17.96 -9.75 -0.25
CA GLY A 444 -17.33 -8.44 -0.11
C GLY A 444 -18.18 -7.47 0.69
N ILE A 445 -17.54 -6.40 1.14
CA ILE A 445 -18.16 -5.37 1.98
C ILE A 445 -17.94 -4.02 1.33
N LEU A 446 -19.02 -3.25 1.20
CA LEU A 446 -18.99 -1.89 0.67
C LEU A 446 -19.61 -0.95 1.70
N THR A 447 -18.88 0.10 2.09
CA THR A 447 -19.42 1.11 3.01
C THR A 447 -19.34 2.51 2.40
N VAL A 448 -20.30 3.35 2.79
CA VAL A 448 -20.36 4.76 2.37
C VAL A 448 -19.38 5.60 3.19
N ARG A 449 -19.27 5.31 4.48
CA ARG A 449 -18.40 6.01 5.44
C ARG A 449 -17.27 5.11 5.91
N GLY A 450 -16.22 5.74 6.38
CA GLY A 450 -15.09 5.07 6.99
C GLY A 450 -13.82 5.14 6.15
N GLY A 451 -12.70 5.18 6.86
CA GLY A 451 -11.36 5.15 6.27
C GLY A 451 -10.69 3.80 6.42
N MET A 452 -9.38 3.77 6.24
CA MET A 452 -8.56 2.55 6.35
C MET A 452 -8.54 1.94 7.76
N THR A 453 -8.87 2.73 8.76
CA THR A 453 -8.90 2.31 10.17
C THR A 453 -10.32 2.12 10.70
N SER A 454 -11.33 2.20 9.84
CA SER A 454 -12.73 1.95 10.22
C SER A 454 -12.96 0.50 10.63
N HIS A 455 -14.02 0.24 11.36
CA HIS A 455 -14.41 -1.12 11.76
C HIS A 455 -14.50 -2.06 10.56
N ALA A 456 -15.18 -1.64 9.49
CA ALA A 456 -15.31 -2.44 8.27
C ALA A 456 -13.95 -2.80 7.67
N ALA A 457 -13.06 -1.83 7.55
CA ALA A 457 -11.73 -2.04 6.97
C ALA A 457 -10.88 -3.01 7.81
N VAL A 458 -10.82 -2.79 9.11
CA VAL A 458 -10.01 -3.61 10.04
C VAL A 458 -10.53 -5.05 10.08
N VAL A 459 -11.82 -5.24 10.24
CA VAL A 459 -12.43 -6.58 10.33
C VAL A 459 -12.30 -7.31 8.99
N ALA A 460 -12.56 -6.64 7.88
CA ALA A 460 -12.45 -7.25 6.56
C ALA A 460 -11.01 -7.73 6.28
N ARG A 461 -10.00 -6.93 6.60
CA ARG A 461 -8.60 -7.35 6.48
C ARG A 461 -8.30 -8.57 7.35
N GLY A 462 -8.80 -8.60 8.57
CA GLY A 462 -8.64 -9.73 9.46
C GLY A 462 -9.26 -11.02 8.93
N MET A 463 -10.39 -10.92 8.25
CA MET A 463 -11.09 -12.05 7.64
C MET A 463 -10.55 -12.44 6.26
N GLY A 464 -9.73 -11.60 5.64
CA GLY A 464 -9.33 -11.76 4.24
C GLY A 464 -10.47 -11.51 3.25
N THR A 465 -11.46 -10.73 3.62
CA THR A 465 -12.63 -10.42 2.80
C THR A 465 -12.41 -9.09 2.06
N CYS A 466 -12.73 -9.05 0.77
CA CYS A 466 -12.68 -7.84 -0.03
C CYS A 466 -13.51 -6.72 0.61
N CYS A 467 -12.94 -5.53 0.71
CA CYS A 467 -13.66 -4.37 1.26
C CYS A 467 -13.31 -3.10 0.52
N VAL A 468 -14.35 -2.38 0.13
CA VAL A 468 -14.27 -0.99 -0.36
C VAL A 468 -15.00 -0.12 0.66
N SER A 469 -14.29 0.79 1.30
CA SER A 469 -14.86 1.68 2.31
C SER A 469 -14.85 3.14 1.86
N GLY A 470 -15.68 3.95 2.49
CA GLY A 470 -15.64 5.39 2.27
C GLY A 470 -16.07 5.84 0.88
N CYS A 471 -16.97 5.14 0.22
CA CYS A 471 -17.52 5.59 -1.06
C CYS A 471 -18.58 6.67 -0.83
N GLY A 472 -18.14 7.91 -0.66
CA GLY A 472 -19.00 9.08 -0.36
C GLY A 472 -19.96 9.47 -1.47
N ASP A 473 -19.76 8.97 -2.70
CA ASP A 473 -20.65 9.23 -3.83
C ASP A 473 -21.94 8.42 -3.76
N ILE A 474 -22.00 7.42 -2.89
CA ILE A 474 -23.22 6.65 -2.66
C ILE A 474 -24.18 7.45 -1.79
N ASN A 475 -25.42 7.59 -2.27
CA ASN A 475 -26.52 8.13 -1.50
C ASN A 475 -27.38 6.97 -0.97
N MET A 476 -27.22 6.67 0.32
CA MET A 476 -27.78 5.47 0.97
C MET A 476 -29.15 5.73 1.62
N ASP A 477 -30.09 4.81 1.37
CA ASP A 477 -31.36 4.70 2.08
C ASP A 477 -31.47 3.27 2.64
N GLU A 478 -30.92 3.05 3.84
CA GLU A 478 -30.88 1.73 4.46
C GLU A 478 -32.28 1.20 4.82
N GLU A 479 -33.20 2.08 5.20
CA GLU A 479 -34.56 1.67 5.57
C GLU A 479 -35.31 1.04 4.40
N ASN A 480 -35.19 1.62 3.22
CA ASN A 480 -35.82 1.15 1.99
C ASN A 480 -34.96 0.19 1.18
N LYS A 481 -33.80 -0.19 1.71
CA LYS A 481 -32.83 -1.11 1.10
C LYS A 481 -32.51 -0.73 -0.34
N LYS A 482 -32.06 0.50 -0.51
CA LYS A 482 -31.65 1.05 -1.81
C LYS A 482 -30.58 2.11 -1.67
N PHE A 483 -29.84 2.33 -2.74
CA PHE A 483 -28.89 3.45 -2.84
C PHE A 483 -28.80 3.94 -4.28
N THR A 484 -28.33 5.17 -4.46
CA THR A 484 -27.99 5.74 -5.76
C THR A 484 -26.49 5.92 -5.89
N LEU A 485 -25.95 5.56 -7.06
CA LEU A 485 -24.56 5.76 -7.44
C LEU A 485 -24.49 6.02 -8.94
N ALA A 486 -23.74 7.05 -9.33
CA ALA A 486 -23.58 7.45 -10.74
C ALA A 486 -24.92 7.68 -11.47
N GLY A 487 -25.91 8.21 -10.76
CA GLY A 487 -27.23 8.49 -11.30
C GLY A 487 -28.15 7.30 -11.45
N LYS A 488 -27.73 6.12 -10.98
CA LYS A 488 -28.54 4.89 -11.05
C LYS A 488 -28.95 4.44 -9.65
N GLU A 489 -30.18 3.93 -9.51
CA GLU A 489 -30.72 3.37 -8.29
C GLU A 489 -30.47 1.85 -8.22
N PHE A 490 -29.95 1.39 -7.09
CA PHE A 490 -29.68 -0.02 -6.82
C PHE A 490 -30.55 -0.50 -5.64
N HIS A 491 -31.07 -1.70 -5.77
CA HIS A 491 -31.95 -2.34 -4.80
C HIS A 491 -31.37 -3.67 -4.31
N GLU A 492 -31.92 -4.20 -3.21
CA GLU A 492 -31.58 -5.52 -2.73
C GLU A 492 -31.73 -6.57 -3.84
N GLY A 493 -30.71 -7.38 -4.02
CA GLY A 493 -30.68 -8.42 -5.06
C GLY A 493 -30.09 -7.97 -6.39
N ASP A 494 -29.87 -6.68 -6.61
CA ASP A 494 -29.13 -6.22 -7.78
C ASP A 494 -27.68 -6.69 -7.73
N GLU A 495 -27.07 -6.92 -8.89
CA GLU A 495 -25.71 -7.45 -8.99
C GLU A 495 -24.66 -6.33 -8.99
N ILE A 496 -23.60 -6.51 -8.24
CA ILE A 496 -22.52 -5.54 -8.12
C ILE A 496 -21.17 -6.27 -8.01
N SER A 497 -20.10 -5.61 -8.46
CA SER A 497 -18.72 -6.07 -8.29
C SER A 497 -17.89 -4.96 -7.67
N ILE A 498 -17.04 -5.32 -6.74
CA ILE A 498 -16.15 -4.39 -6.03
C ILE A 498 -14.70 -4.88 -6.08
N ASP A 499 -13.77 -3.95 -6.23
CA ASP A 499 -12.33 -4.23 -6.24
C ASP A 499 -11.70 -3.63 -4.97
N GLY A 500 -11.40 -4.49 -4.02
CA GLY A 500 -10.80 -4.08 -2.74
C GLY A 500 -9.35 -3.62 -2.86
N SER A 501 -8.69 -3.86 -3.97
CA SER A 501 -7.31 -3.41 -4.21
C SER A 501 -7.28 -1.98 -4.76
N THR A 502 -8.21 -1.61 -5.64
CA THR A 502 -8.27 -0.28 -6.26
C THR A 502 -9.31 0.64 -5.64
N GLY A 503 -10.34 0.07 -5.00
CA GLY A 503 -11.51 0.81 -4.52
C GLY A 503 -12.61 1.01 -5.57
N ASN A 504 -12.44 0.47 -6.76
CA ASN A 504 -13.40 0.63 -7.84
C ASN A 504 -14.68 -0.21 -7.63
N ILE A 505 -15.80 0.33 -8.07
CA ILE A 505 -17.12 -0.30 -8.00
C ILE A 505 -17.66 -0.42 -9.40
N TYR A 506 -18.20 -1.60 -9.74
CA TYR A 506 -18.72 -1.91 -11.07
C TYR A 506 -20.16 -2.41 -11.00
N GLU A 507 -20.95 -2.07 -12.01
CA GLU A 507 -22.30 -2.62 -12.17
C GLU A 507 -22.22 -4.04 -12.72
N GLY A 508 -23.07 -4.94 -12.18
CA GLY A 508 -23.16 -6.32 -12.64
C GLY A 508 -22.04 -7.22 -12.11
N ILE A 509 -21.96 -8.42 -12.68
CA ILE A 509 -21.00 -9.45 -12.26
C ILE A 509 -19.78 -9.44 -13.18
N ILE A 510 -18.60 -9.25 -12.59
CA ILE A 510 -17.33 -9.48 -13.24
C ILE A 510 -16.79 -10.80 -12.69
N PRO A 511 -16.48 -11.81 -13.52
CA PRO A 511 -15.98 -13.09 -13.05
C PRO A 511 -14.71 -12.95 -12.24
N THR A 512 -14.57 -13.76 -11.19
CA THR A 512 -13.39 -13.81 -10.33
C THR A 512 -12.61 -15.10 -10.54
N VAL A 513 -11.30 -15.05 -10.27
CA VAL A 513 -10.39 -16.18 -10.28
C VAL A 513 -9.81 -16.35 -8.89
N ASP A 514 -9.82 -17.59 -8.37
CA ASP A 514 -9.31 -17.88 -7.04
C ASP A 514 -7.79 -17.69 -6.95
N ALA A 515 -7.31 -17.34 -5.76
CA ALA A 515 -5.89 -17.21 -5.47
C ALA A 515 -5.18 -18.56 -5.57
N SER A 516 -4.04 -18.58 -6.26
CA SER A 516 -3.15 -19.74 -6.34
C SER A 516 -1.83 -19.44 -5.64
N ILE A 517 -1.53 -20.16 -4.57
CA ILE A 517 -0.34 -19.98 -3.72
C ILE A 517 0.56 -21.24 -3.72
N ALA A 518 0.73 -21.88 -4.88
CA ALA A 518 1.56 -23.09 -5.00
C ALA A 518 2.91 -22.80 -5.69
N GLY A 519 3.88 -23.66 -5.52
CA GLY A 519 5.14 -23.63 -6.25
C GLY A 519 6.11 -22.54 -5.81
N THR A 520 6.23 -21.47 -6.58
CA THR A 520 7.18 -20.37 -6.32
C THR A 520 6.95 -19.66 -5.00
N PHE A 521 5.70 -19.51 -4.61
CA PHE A 521 5.36 -18.92 -3.30
C PHE A 521 5.96 -19.75 -2.16
N GLY A 522 5.81 -21.06 -2.20
CA GLY A 522 6.38 -21.97 -1.20
C GLY A 522 7.90 -21.90 -1.14
N ARG A 523 8.56 -21.79 -2.29
CA ARG A 523 10.03 -21.64 -2.36
C ARG A 523 10.51 -20.35 -1.70
N ILE A 524 9.89 -19.22 -2.05
CA ILE A 524 10.23 -17.91 -1.48
C ILE A 524 10.00 -17.90 0.03
N MET A 525 8.86 -18.40 0.48
CA MET A 525 8.55 -18.44 1.90
C MET A 525 9.47 -19.39 2.68
N GLY A 526 9.91 -20.48 2.06
CA GLY A 526 10.92 -21.38 2.63
C GLY A 526 12.25 -20.67 2.85
N TRP A 527 12.69 -19.90 1.87
CA TRP A 527 13.90 -19.08 2.02
C TRP A 527 13.72 -17.99 3.08
N ALA A 528 12.57 -17.32 3.09
CA ALA A 528 12.27 -16.29 4.10
C ALA A 528 12.35 -16.86 5.52
N ASP A 529 11.79 -18.03 5.76
CA ASP A 529 11.83 -18.69 7.08
C ASP A 529 13.26 -19.06 7.49
N GLU A 530 14.13 -19.41 6.54
CA GLU A 530 15.54 -19.71 6.80
C GLU A 530 16.31 -18.47 7.27
N PHE A 531 16.01 -17.29 6.72
CA PHE A 531 16.79 -16.07 6.98
C PHE A 531 16.24 -15.19 8.11
N ARG A 532 14.96 -15.27 8.42
CA ARG A 532 14.36 -14.42 9.46
C ARG A 532 14.78 -14.83 10.87
N THR A 533 14.90 -13.85 11.74
CA THR A 533 15.11 -14.03 13.19
C THR A 533 13.84 -13.82 13.97
N LEU A 534 13.01 -12.85 13.59
CA LEU A 534 11.71 -12.63 14.20
C LEU A 534 10.78 -13.81 13.93
N LYS A 535 10.07 -14.23 14.96
CA LYS A 535 8.96 -15.15 14.82
C LYS A 535 7.74 -14.37 14.38
N VAL A 536 6.82 -15.03 13.69
CA VAL A 536 5.59 -14.41 13.21
C VAL A 536 4.40 -15.15 13.79
N ARG A 537 3.63 -14.43 14.60
CA ARG A 537 2.38 -14.89 15.19
C ARG A 537 1.21 -14.21 14.53
N THR A 538 0.01 -14.61 14.86
CA THR A 538 -1.21 -14.02 14.32
C THR A 538 -2.10 -13.45 15.40
N ASN A 539 -2.91 -12.45 15.01
CA ASN A 539 -4.01 -11.95 15.80
C ASN A 539 -5.25 -12.74 15.35
N ALA A 540 -5.79 -13.59 16.21
CA ALA A 540 -6.91 -14.45 15.86
C ALA A 540 -7.83 -14.65 17.06
N ASP A 541 -9.11 -14.44 16.83
CA ASP A 541 -10.16 -14.55 17.87
C ASP A 541 -11.07 -15.74 17.63
N THR A 542 -11.01 -16.38 16.47
CA THR A 542 -11.82 -17.52 16.06
C THR A 542 -10.96 -18.72 15.65
N PRO A 543 -11.48 -19.94 15.80
CA PRO A 543 -10.76 -21.14 15.33
C PRO A 543 -10.48 -21.12 13.83
N ALA A 544 -11.40 -20.59 13.02
CA ALA A 544 -11.24 -20.48 11.57
C ALA A 544 -10.05 -19.58 11.20
N ASP A 545 -9.96 -18.41 11.83
CA ASP A 545 -8.85 -17.46 11.62
C ASP A 545 -7.52 -18.06 12.07
N ALA A 546 -7.52 -18.72 13.23
CA ALA A 546 -6.33 -19.39 13.75
C ALA A 546 -5.83 -20.49 12.82
N LYS A 547 -6.74 -21.30 12.30
CA LYS A 547 -6.43 -22.36 11.34
C LYS A 547 -5.86 -21.79 10.04
N LYS A 548 -6.49 -20.76 9.50
CA LYS A 548 -6.02 -20.09 8.28
C LYS A 548 -4.62 -19.50 8.46
N ALA A 549 -4.39 -18.83 9.58
CA ALA A 549 -3.09 -18.28 9.90
C ALA A 549 -2.01 -19.36 10.03
N ARG A 550 -2.34 -20.49 10.66
CA ARG A 550 -1.43 -21.62 10.78
C ARG A 550 -1.07 -22.21 9.42
N GLU A 551 -2.03 -22.34 8.52
CA GLU A 551 -1.81 -22.76 7.13
C GLU A 551 -0.87 -21.79 6.39
N LEU A 552 -0.97 -20.50 6.69
CA LEU A 552 -0.11 -19.45 6.12
C LEU A 552 1.25 -19.32 6.82
N GLY A 553 1.51 -20.13 7.84
CA GLY A 553 2.81 -20.23 8.50
C GLY A 553 2.95 -19.49 9.82
N ALA A 554 1.84 -19.13 10.48
CA ALA A 554 1.89 -18.54 11.82
C ALA A 554 2.47 -19.53 12.83
N GLU A 555 3.33 -19.03 13.71
CA GLU A 555 4.03 -19.82 14.74
C GLU A 555 3.37 -19.71 16.12
N GLY A 556 2.21 -19.10 16.19
CA GLY A 556 1.45 -18.91 17.40
C GLY A 556 0.38 -17.85 17.24
N ILE A 557 -0.37 -17.60 18.30
CA ILE A 557 -1.25 -16.44 18.42
C ILE A 557 -0.57 -15.43 19.32
N GLY A 558 -0.35 -14.23 18.84
CA GLY A 558 0.21 -13.12 19.61
C GLY A 558 -0.86 -12.27 20.28
N LEU A 559 -2.09 -12.33 19.78
CA LEU A 559 -3.24 -11.65 20.37
C LEU A 559 -4.52 -12.41 20.07
N CYS A 560 -5.19 -12.84 21.13
CA CYS A 560 -6.57 -13.27 21.11
C CYS A 560 -7.38 -12.28 21.95
N ARG A 561 -8.33 -11.58 21.33
CA ARG A 561 -9.20 -10.58 21.97
C ARG A 561 -10.44 -11.28 22.46
N THR A 562 -10.54 -11.50 23.79
CA THR A 562 -11.65 -12.27 24.36
C THR A 562 -13.00 -11.57 24.24
N GLU A 563 -13.04 -10.25 24.15
CA GLU A 563 -14.28 -9.47 23.97
C GLU A 563 -15.04 -9.83 22.69
N HIS A 564 -14.37 -10.22 21.64
CA HIS A 564 -15.02 -10.60 20.37
C HIS A 564 -15.80 -11.91 20.47
N MET A 565 -15.60 -12.68 21.54
CA MET A 565 -16.28 -13.95 21.77
C MET A 565 -17.67 -13.79 22.41
N PHE A 566 -18.05 -12.59 22.85
CA PHE A 566 -19.27 -12.35 23.63
C PHE A 566 -20.46 -11.85 22.81
N PHE A 567 -20.31 -11.49 21.57
CA PHE A 567 -21.36 -10.82 20.79
C PHE A 567 -22.44 -11.75 20.22
N GLU A 568 -22.27 -13.05 20.25
CA GLU A 568 -23.33 -13.98 19.85
C GLU A 568 -24.53 -13.87 20.84
N GLU A 569 -25.74 -13.98 20.32
CA GLU A 569 -27.01 -13.73 21.06
C GLU A 569 -27.09 -14.44 22.41
N THR A 570 -26.74 -15.71 22.45
CA THR A 570 -26.81 -16.50 23.70
C THR A 570 -25.74 -16.09 24.71
N ARG A 571 -24.58 -15.68 24.22
CA ARG A 571 -23.42 -15.29 25.05
C ARG A 571 -23.57 -13.88 25.59
N ILE A 572 -24.07 -12.96 24.76
CA ILE A 572 -24.21 -11.55 25.15
C ILE A 572 -25.24 -11.38 26.24
N ALA A 573 -26.31 -12.22 26.25
CA ALA A 573 -27.31 -12.21 27.29
C ALA A 573 -26.70 -12.51 28.68
N ALA A 574 -25.88 -13.54 28.79
CA ALA A 574 -25.18 -13.88 30.03
C ALA A 574 -24.17 -12.79 30.45
N PHE A 575 -23.49 -12.20 29.51
CA PHE A 575 -22.54 -11.12 29.75
C PHE A 575 -23.23 -9.86 30.27
N ARG A 576 -24.37 -9.51 29.70
CA ARG A 576 -25.24 -8.41 30.17
C ARG A 576 -25.77 -8.67 31.57
N GLU A 577 -26.12 -9.91 31.92
CA GLU A 577 -26.47 -10.29 33.27
C GLU A 577 -25.35 -10.03 34.27
N MET A 578 -24.13 -10.36 33.90
CA MET A 578 -22.93 -10.08 34.69
C MET A 578 -22.73 -8.58 34.92
N ILE A 579 -22.90 -7.77 33.88
CA ILE A 579 -22.74 -6.31 33.97
C ILE A 579 -23.79 -5.69 34.91
N CYS A 580 -25.02 -6.20 34.88
CA CYS A 580 -26.15 -5.72 35.68
C CYS A 580 -26.26 -6.35 37.06
N ALA A 581 -25.35 -7.20 37.46
CA ALA A 581 -25.34 -7.84 38.76
C ALA A 581 -25.10 -6.83 39.90
N ASP A 582 -25.85 -6.93 40.97
CA ASP A 582 -25.73 -6.07 42.17
C ASP A 582 -24.76 -6.65 43.21
N THR A 583 -24.55 -7.94 43.20
CA THR A 583 -23.70 -8.64 44.17
C THR A 583 -22.61 -9.46 43.48
N VAL A 584 -21.58 -9.80 44.25
CA VAL A 584 -20.51 -10.69 43.76
C VAL A 584 -21.08 -12.06 43.39
N GLU A 585 -21.99 -12.58 44.19
CA GLU A 585 -22.64 -13.90 43.98
C GLU A 585 -23.44 -13.92 42.67
N GLU A 586 -24.20 -12.85 42.39
CA GLU A 586 -24.96 -12.73 41.14
C GLU A 586 -24.01 -12.65 39.96
N ARG A 587 -22.88 -11.90 40.09
CA ARG A 587 -21.86 -11.74 39.03
C ARG A 587 -21.19 -13.08 38.75
N GLU A 588 -20.82 -13.81 39.80
CA GLU A 588 -20.20 -15.13 39.67
C GLU A 588 -21.14 -16.13 38.98
N ALA A 589 -22.44 -16.10 39.35
CA ALA A 589 -23.43 -16.94 38.68
C ALA A 589 -23.58 -16.68 37.20
N ALA A 590 -23.56 -15.40 36.80
CA ALA A 590 -23.58 -15.03 35.39
C ALA A 590 -22.29 -15.43 34.66
N LEU A 591 -21.13 -15.25 35.30
CA LEU A 591 -19.83 -15.65 34.76
C LEU A 591 -19.72 -17.18 34.59
N ASP A 592 -20.32 -17.95 35.48
CA ASP A 592 -20.36 -19.41 35.37
C ASP A 592 -21.13 -19.88 34.12
N LYS A 593 -22.08 -19.09 33.63
CA LYS A 593 -22.76 -19.36 32.36
C LYS A 593 -21.88 -19.08 31.13
N ILE A 594 -20.95 -18.15 31.26
CA ILE A 594 -20.02 -17.75 30.18
C ILE A 594 -18.83 -18.69 30.09
N LEU A 595 -18.36 -19.19 31.23
CA LEU A 595 -17.16 -20.01 31.33
C LEU A 595 -17.11 -21.18 30.35
N PRO A 596 -18.17 -22.02 30.17
CA PRO A 596 -18.10 -23.11 29.20
C PRO A 596 -17.92 -22.65 27.77
N TYR A 597 -18.49 -21.52 27.38
CA TYR A 597 -18.34 -20.95 26.04
C TYR A 597 -16.90 -20.52 25.76
N GLN A 598 -16.30 -19.76 26.67
CA GLN A 598 -14.92 -19.34 26.55
C GLN A 598 -13.93 -20.51 26.57
N GLN A 599 -14.14 -21.44 27.46
CA GLN A 599 -13.32 -22.65 27.55
C GLN A 599 -13.36 -23.43 26.23
N GLY A 600 -14.53 -23.62 25.64
CA GLY A 600 -14.71 -24.29 24.37
C GLY A 600 -14.00 -23.54 23.22
N ASP A 601 -14.10 -22.23 23.21
CA ASP A 601 -13.42 -21.39 22.20
C ASP A 601 -11.90 -21.52 22.31
N PHE A 602 -11.37 -21.46 23.51
CA PHE A 602 -9.94 -21.60 23.74
C PHE A 602 -9.42 -23.00 23.40
N GLU A 603 -10.19 -24.04 23.69
CA GLU A 603 -9.83 -25.42 23.29
C GLU A 603 -9.65 -25.51 21.76
N LYS A 604 -10.58 -24.93 21.00
CA LYS A 604 -10.51 -24.92 19.55
C LYS A 604 -9.32 -24.12 19.02
N LEU A 605 -8.97 -23.00 19.68
CA LEU A 605 -7.79 -22.20 19.32
C LEU A 605 -6.50 -23.00 19.57
N TYR A 606 -6.37 -23.64 20.71
CA TYR A 606 -5.22 -24.48 21.02
C TYR A 606 -5.06 -25.64 20.02
N GLU A 607 -6.17 -26.28 19.67
CA GLU A 607 -6.20 -27.35 18.65
C GLU A 607 -5.72 -26.81 17.30
N ALA A 608 -6.22 -25.66 16.87
CA ALA A 608 -5.88 -25.07 15.58
C ALA A 608 -4.39 -24.71 15.48
N LEU A 609 -3.76 -24.35 16.58
CA LEU A 609 -2.34 -23.96 16.63
C LEU A 609 -1.38 -25.13 16.89
N GLU A 610 -1.92 -26.34 17.05
CA GLU A 610 -1.10 -27.57 17.11
C GLU A 610 0.03 -27.53 18.17
N GLY A 611 -0.22 -26.91 19.31
CA GLY A 611 0.73 -26.78 20.40
C GLY A 611 1.64 -25.56 20.34
N CYS A 612 1.49 -24.71 19.34
CA CYS A 612 2.19 -23.42 19.29
C CYS A 612 1.70 -22.47 20.39
N PRO A 613 2.50 -21.47 20.79
CA PRO A 613 2.10 -20.50 21.81
C PRO A 613 0.82 -19.75 21.44
N VAL A 614 -0.05 -19.54 22.45
CA VAL A 614 -1.27 -18.75 22.27
C VAL A 614 -1.33 -17.72 23.38
N THR A 615 -1.28 -16.44 23.03
CA THR A 615 -1.43 -15.33 23.97
C THR A 615 -2.88 -14.88 24.00
N ILE A 616 -3.50 -15.00 25.15
CA ILE A 616 -4.90 -14.65 25.37
C ILE A 616 -4.96 -13.38 26.20
N ARG A 617 -5.51 -12.32 25.63
CA ARG A 617 -5.73 -11.05 26.31
C ARG A 617 -7.06 -11.08 27.05
N PHE A 618 -7.03 -10.73 28.31
CA PHE A 618 -8.24 -10.60 29.11
C PHE A 618 -9.08 -9.42 28.63
N LEU A 619 -10.33 -9.39 29.10
CA LEU A 619 -11.32 -8.39 28.69
C LEU A 619 -10.75 -6.98 28.76
N ASP A 620 -10.81 -6.25 27.63
CA ASP A 620 -10.22 -4.91 27.48
C ASP A 620 -11.23 -3.77 27.39
N PRO A 621 -12.33 -3.85 26.59
CA PRO A 621 -13.24 -2.73 26.44
C PRO A 621 -14.03 -2.40 27.68
N PRO A 622 -14.48 -1.12 27.82
CA PRO A 622 -15.39 -0.76 28.92
C PRO A 622 -16.73 -1.49 28.78
N LEU A 623 -17.40 -1.72 29.91
CA LEU A 623 -18.64 -2.50 29.97
C LEU A 623 -19.79 -1.88 29.18
N HIS A 624 -19.79 -0.57 28.96
CA HIS A 624 -20.87 0.09 28.20
C HIS A 624 -20.96 -0.39 26.75
N GLU A 625 -19.89 -0.93 26.18
CA GLU A 625 -19.90 -1.45 24.81
C GLU A 625 -20.77 -2.71 24.64
N PHE A 626 -21.07 -3.40 25.72
CA PHE A 626 -21.85 -4.65 25.73
C PHE A 626 -23.30 -4.49 26.11
N VAL A 627 -23.69 -3.33 26.61
CA VAL A 627 -25.06 -3.10 27.05
C VAL A 627 -26.00 -2.83 25.91
N PRO A 628 -27.31 -3.21 26.02
CA PRO A 628 -28.23 -2.97 24.92
C PRO A 628 -28.56 -1.50 24.75
N THR A 629 -28.80 -1.09 23.50
CA THR A 629 -29.22 0.27 23.13
C THR A 629 -30.69 0.31 22.75
N GLU A 630 -31.24 -0.82 22.27
CA GLU A 630 -32.60 -0.94 21.79
C GLU A 630 -33.56 -1.22 22.97
N GLU A 631 -34.72 -0.58 22.98
CA GLU A 631 -35.72 -0.69 24.02
C GLU A 631 -36.18 -2.16 24.24
N GLU A 632 -36.35 -2.93 23.16
CA GLU A 632 -36.76 -4.32 23.21
C GLU A 632 -35.73 -5.18 23.94
N ASP A 633 -34.45 -4.96 23.69
CA ASP A 633 -33.38 -5.71 24.35
C ASP A 633 -33.25 -5.32 25.82
N ILE A 634 -33.50 -4.05 26.16
CA ILE A 634 -33.51 -3.58 27.54
C ILE A 634 -34.67 -4.25 28.31
N GLU A 635 -35.84 -4.37 27.71
CA GLU A 635 -37.02 -5.05 28.32
C GLU A 635 -36.72 -6.53 28.55
N LYS A 636 -36.08 -7.21 27.59
CA LYS A 636 -35.70 -8.62 27.73
C LYS A 636 -34.70 -8.82 28.87
N LEU A 637 -33.72 -7.91 28.96
CA LEU A 637 -32.71 -7.97 30.02
C LEU A 637 -33.34 -7.72 31.39
N ALA A 638 -34.24 -6.74 31.51
CA ALA A 638 -34.99 -6.45 32.74
C ALA A 638 -35.77 -7.66 33.21
N ALA A 639 -36.51 -8.32 32.31
CA ALA A 639 -37.27 -9.52 32.60
C ALA A 639 -36.38 -10.68 33.06
N ALA A 640 -35.25 -10.91 32.41
CA ALA A 640 -34.29 -11.95 32.76
C ALA A 640 -33.64 -11.72 34.13
N GLN A 641 -33.43 -10.48 34.51
CA GLN A 641 -32.79 -10.08 35.78
C GLN A 641 -33.80 -9.92 36.92
N GLY A 642 -35.10 -9.93 36.65
CA GLY A 642 -36.12 -9.59 37.66
C GLY A 642 -36.04 -8.13 38.13
N LYS A 643 -35.54 -7.23 37.28
CA LYS A 643 -35.41 -5.81 37.56
C LYS A 643 -36.35 -4.99 36.69
N SER A 644 -36.63 -3.75 37.07
CA SER A 644 -37.43 -2.84 36.25
C SER A 644 -36.64 -2.31 35.07
N VAL A 645 -37.33 -1.90 34.01
CA VAL A 645 -36.70 -1.26 32.84
C VAL A 645 -35.96 0.00 33.26
N GLU A 646 -36.50 0.78 34.19
CA GLU A 646 -35.89 1.98 34.73
C GLU A 646 -34.55 1.67 35.43
N ASP A 647 -34.51 0.58 36.21
CA ASP A 647 -33.29 0.14 36.90
C ASP A 647 -32.21 -0.25 35.92
N ILE A 648 -32.55 -0.96 34.84
CA ILE A 648 -31.61 -1.32 33.78
C ILE A 648 -31.10 -0.08 33.05
N LYS A 649 -31.99 0.86 32.72
CA LYS A 649 -31.60 2.13 32.09
C LYS A 649 -30.69 2.95 32.99
N ALA A 650 -30.91 2.94 34.30
CA ALA A 650 -30.06 3.62 35.26
C ALA A 650 -28.64 3.01 35.32
N ILE A 651 -28.56 1.67 35.28
CA ILE A 651 -27.27 0.96 35.22
C ILE A 651 -26.51 1.32 33.92
N ILE A 652 -27.19 1.28 32.78
CA ILE A 652 -26.61 1.63 31.49
C ILE A 652 -26.09 3.08 31.50
N ALA A 653 -26.90 4.02 32.02
CA ALA A 653 -26.48 5.43 32.13
C ALA A 653 -25.26 5.60 33.03
N SER A 654 -25.18 4.81 34.13
CA SER A 654 -24.04 4.87 35.05
C SER A 654 -22.72 4.40 34.42
N LEU A 655 -22.80 3.59 33.36
CA LEU A 655 -21.63 3.07 32.66
C LEU A 655 -21.12 4.02 31.56
N HIS A 656 -21.88 5.07 31.25
CA HIS A 656 -21.47 6.03 30.24
C HIS A 656 -20.21 6.79 30.68
N GLU A 657 -19.21 6.83 29.80
CA GLU A 657 -17.96 7.52 30.07
C GLU A 657 -17.73 8.65 29.02
N PHE A 658 -17.21 9.80 29.47
CA PHE A 658 -16.87 10.91 28.59
C PHE A 658 -15.73 10.58 27.67
N ASN A 659 -14.77 9.78 28.14
CA ASN A 659 -13.61 9.31 27.37
C ASN A 659 -13.38 7.83 27.65
N PRO A 660 -14.06 6.94 26.92
CA PRO A 660 -13.96 5.49 27.14
C PRO A 660 -12.55 4.93 27.00
N MET A 661 -11.71 5.54 26.17
CA MET A 661 -10.34 5.11 25.98
C MET A 661 -9.49 5.22 27.23
N MET A 662 -9.79 6.22 28.07
CA MET A 662 -9.08 6.52 29.32
C MET A 662 -9.90 6.16 30.56
N GLY A 663 -10.97 5.41 30.38
CA GLY A 663 -11.93 5.12 31.43
C GLY A 663 -11.75 3.78 32.14
N HIS A 664 -12.87 3.22 32.55
CA HIS A 664 -12.96 1.97 33.32
C HIS A 664 -12.95 0.78 32.38
N ARG A 665 -11.77 0.36 31.98
CA ARG A 665 -11.57 -0.77 31.06
C ARG A 665 -10.29 -1.55 31.39
N GLY A 666 -10.08 -2.68 30.73
CA GLY A 666 -8.88 -3.49 30.83
C GLY A 666 -8.55 -3.94 32.25
N LEU A 667 -7.32 -3.76 32.66
CA LEU A 667 -6.85 -4.11 34.01
C LEU A 667 -7.71 -3.46 35.09
N ARG A 668 -8.19 -2.24 34.87
CA ARG A 668 -9.01 -1.51 35.85
C ARG A 668 -10.34 -2.24 36.14
N LEU A 669 -10.92 -2.91 35.15
CA LEU A 669 -12.08 -3.78 35.34
C LEU A 669 -11.72 -5.00 36.20
N ALA A 670 -10.57 -5.60 35.97
CA ALA A 670 -10.10 -6.75 36.72
C ALA A 670 -9.76 -6.40 38.16
N VAL A 671 -9.40 -5.18 38.47
CA VAL A 671 -9.22 -4.69 39.85
C VAL A 671 -10.59 -4.51 40.52
N THR A 672 -11.51 -3.86 39.83
CA THR A 672 -12.86 -3.61 40.39
C THR A 672 -13.68 -4.90 40.49
N TYR A 673 -13.60 -5.77 39.49
CA TYR A 673 -14.35 -7.01 39.39
C TYR A 673 -13.42 -8.21 39.19
N PRO A 674 -12.65 -8.63 40.19
CA PRO A 674 -11.65 -9.71 40.04
C PRO A 674 -12.27 -11.05 39.65
N GLU A 675 -13.57 -11.21 39.82
CA GLU A 675 -14.32 -12.40 39.40
C GLU A 675 -14.22 -12.65 37.91
N ILE A 676 -14.13 -11.58 37.10
CA ILE A 676 -13.97 -11.67 35.65
C ILE A 676 -12.62 -12.32 35.33
N ALA A 677 -11.56 -11.86 35.96
CA ALA A 677 -10.19 -12.42 35.78
C ALA A 677 -10.13 -13.87 36.25
N LYS A 678 -10.83 -14.23 37.35
CA LYS A 678 -10.92 -15.62 37.80
C LYS A 678 -11.57 -16.50 36.74
N MET A 679 -12.71 -16.07 36.22
CA MET A 679 -13.45 -16.83 35.21
C MET A 679 -12.59 -17.04 33.96
N GLN A 680 -11.98 -15.98 33.45
CA GLN A 680 -11.17 -16.07 32.25
C GLN A 680 -9.93 -16.95 32.46
N THR A 681 -9.30 -16.88 33.62
CA THR A 681 -8.19 -17.78 34.00
C THR A 681 -8.62 -19.24 34.03
N LYS A 682 -9.77 -19.54 34.63
CA LYS A 682 -10.34 -20.91 34.63
C LYS A 682 -10.56 -21.41 33.23
N ALA A 683 -11.16 -20.59 32.36
CA ALA A 683 -11.41 -20.92 30.95
C ALA A 683 -10.15 -21.26 30.20
N VAL A 684 -9.11 -20.41 30.31
CA VAL A 684 -7.82 -20.61 29.66
C VAL A 684 -7.14 -21.89 30.14
N ILE A 685 -7.00 -22.05 31.44
CA ILE A 685 -6.25 -23.17 32.03
C ILE A 685 -6.97 -24.49 31.80
N ARG A 686 -8.28 -24.54 31.99
CA ARG A 686 -9.08 -25.76 31.74
C ARG A 686 -9.01 -26.18 30.27
N ALA A 687 -9.12 -25.23 29.36
CA ALA A 687 -8.96 -25.48 27.92
C ALA A 687 -7.58 -26.05 27.60
N ALA A 688 -6.54 -25.43 28.11
CA ALA A 688 -5.16 -25.88 27.92
C ALA A 688 -4.92 -27.30 28.46
N ILE A 689 -5.48 -27.59 29.66
CA ILE A 689 -5.39 -28.92 30.27
C ILE A 689 -6.07 -29.97 29.40
N ASN A 690 -7.28 -29.68 28.92
CA ASN A 690 -8.04 -30.64 28.09
C ASN A 690 -7.32 -30.94 26.77
N VAL A 691 -6.75 -29.92 26.13
CA VAL A 691 -6.01 -30.08 24.88
C VAL A 691 -4.71 -30.81 25.13
N GLN A 692 -3.99 -30.51 26.21
CA GLN A 692 -2.76 -31.22 26.58
C GLN A 692 -3.01 -32.72 26.80
N LYS A 693 -4.11 -33.07 27.46
CA LYS A 693 -4.51 -34.47 27.69
C LYS A 693 -4.86 -35.19 26.40
N ALA A 694 -5.52 -34.49 25.47
CA ALA A 694 -5.85 -35.02 24.14
C ALA A 694 -4.64 -35.21 23.25
N HIS A 695 -3.59 -34.39 23.45
CA HIS A 695 -2.35 -34.39 22.64
C HIS A 695 -1.12 -34.45 23.56
N PRO A 696 -0.79 -35.63 24.09
CA PRO A 696 0.35 -35.76 25.02
C PRO A 696 1.71 -35.41 24.46
N ASP A 697 1.86 -35.45 23.14
CA ASP A 697 3.06 -35.09 22.39
C ASP A 697 3.27 -33.58 22.19
N TRP A 698 2.21 -32.79 22.45
CA TRP A 698 2.31 -31.32 22.39
C TRP A 698 2.77 -30.77 23.76
N THR A 699 3.31 -29.57 23.74
CA THR A 699 3.59 -28.80 24.96
C THR A 699 2.68 -27.55 24.91
N VAL A 700 1.54 -27.63 25.61
CA VAL A 700 0.60 -26.50 25.69
C VAL A 700 0.98 -25.65 26.90
N ALA A 701 1.46 -24.44 26.63
CA ALA A 701 1.88 -23.49 27.64
C ALA A 701 1.10 -22.18 27.44
N PRO A 702 0.03 -21.96 28.26
CA PRO A 702 -0.77 -20.75 28.11
C PRO A 702 0.01 -19.49 28.40
N GLU A 703 -0.25 -18.45 27.61
CA GLU A 703 0.25 -17.10 27.83
C GLU A 703 -0.93 -16.18 28.08
N ILE A 704 -1.04 -15.67 29.31
CA ILE A 704 -2.15 -14.80 29.74
C ILE A 704 -1.64 -13.36 29.72
N MET A 705 -2.32 -12.50 28.98
CA MET A 705 -1.98 -11.10 28.83
C MET A 705 -3.00 -10.18 29.49
N ILE A 706 -2.52 -9.36 30.41
CA ILE A 706 -3.35 -8.37 31.11
C ILE A 706 -3.18 -7.02 30.39
N PRO A 707 -4.26 -6.46 29.82
CA PRO A 707 -4.19 -5.21 29.08
C PRO A 707 -4.17 -3.97 30.00
N LEU A 708 -3.67 -2.87 29.49
CA LEU A 708 -3.80 -1.52 30.04
C LEU A 708 -3.09 -1.32 31.40
N SER A 709 -1.97 -2.00 31.64
CA SER A 709 -1.21 -1.78 32.87
C SER A 709 -0.43 -0.46 32.80
N CYS A 710 -0.38 0.27 33.91
CA CYS A 710 0.41 1.47 34.07
C CYS A 710 1.27 1.49 35.35
N ASP A 711 0.92 0.68 36.34
CA ASP A 711 1.63 0.58 37.60
C ASP A 711 1.88 -0.88 37.97
N VAL A 712 3.07 -1.18 38.45
CA VAL A 712 3.44 -2.55 38.86
C VAL A 712 2.54 -3.11 39.95
N LYS A 713 2.04 -2.27 40.84
CA LYS A 713 1.17 -2.72 41.94
C LYS A 713 -0.20 -3.18 41.48
N GLU A 714 -0.79 -2.48 40.49
CA GLU A 714 -2.06 -2.91 39.93
C GLU A 714 -1.92 -4.20 39.13
N LEU A 715 -0.80 -4.33 38.38
CA LEU A 715 -0.49 -5.56 37.65
C LEU A 715 -0.32 -6.73 38.62
N LYS A 716 0.42 -6.51 39.73
CA LYS A 716 0.62 -7.53 40.75
C LYS A 716 -0.70 -7.98 41.36
N TYR A 717 -1.59 -7.04 41.65
CA TYR A 717 -2.91 -7.32 42.23
C TYR A 717 -3.70 -8.30 41.35
N VAL A 718 -3.76 -8.02 40.05
CA VAL A 718 -4.49 -8.86 39.09
C VAL A 718 -3.73 -10.18 38.85
N LYS A 719 -2.41 -10.11 38.71
CA LYS A 719 -1.58 -11.31 38.55
C LYS A 719 -1.74 -12.29 39.71
N ASP A 720 -1.79 -11.79 40.94
CA ASP A 720 -1.97 -12.65 42.12
C ASP A 720 -3.29 -13.42 42.06
N VAL A 721 -4.35 -12.79 41.57
CA VAL A 721 -5.65 -13.46 41.36
C VAL A 721 -5.54 -14.52 40.26
N VAL A 722 -4.88 -14.19 39.15
CA VAL A 722 -4.69 -15.12 38.03
C VAL A 722 -3.86 -16.33 38.44
N VAL A 723 -2.74 -16.10 39.11
CA VAL A 723 -1.81 -17.17 39.56
C VAL A 723 -2.49 -18.09 40.56
N ALA A 724 -3.19 -17.54 41.54
CA ALA A 724 -3.93 -18.35 42.54
C ALA A 724 -4.97 -19.26 41.87
N THR A 725 -5.70 -18.72 40.90
CA THR A 725 -6.71 -19.46 40.17
C THR A 725 -6.10 -20.52 39.25
N ALA A 726 -5.08 -20.17 38.51
CA ALA A 726 -4.38 -21.08 37.59
C ALA A 726 -3.73 -22.26 38.34
N ASP A 727 -3.01 -21.95 39.42
CA ASP A 727 -2.33 -22.98 40.21
C ASP A 727 -3.33 -23.96 40.87
N ALA A 728 -4.46 -23.45 41.33
CA ALA A 728 -5.53 -24.29 41.86
C ALA A 728 -6.14 -25.23 40.80
N GLU A 729 -6.37 -24.74 39.60
CA GLU A 729 -6.91 -25.55 38.51
C GLU A 729 -5.92 -26.61 38.01
N ILE A 730 -4.64 -26.28 37.94
CA ILE A 730 -3.58 -27.22 37.55
C ILE A 730 -3.43 -28.31 38.61
N ALA A 731 -3.41 -27.94 39.89
CA ALA A 731 -3.34 -28.90 41.00
C ALA A 731 -4.54 -29.84 41.01
N ALA A 732 -5.76 -29.33 40.79
CA ALA A 732 -6.97 -30.13 40.72
C ALA A 732 -6.97 -31.14 39.57
N ALA A 733 -6.32 -30.79 38.44
CA ALA A 733 -6.22 -31.69 37.30
C ALA A 733 -5.14 -32.76 37.46
N GLY A 734 -4.23 -32.60 38.42
CA GLY A 734 -3.16 -33.56 38.71
C GLY A 734 -2.07 -33.64 37.60
N ILE A 735 -1.88 -32.58 36.83
CA ILE A 735 -0.84 -32.51 35.79
C ILE A 735 0.17 -31.41 36.08
N ASP A 736 1.31 -31.49 35.43
CA ASP A 736 2.31 -30.43 35.47
C ASP A 736 2.14 -29.57 34.19
N MET A 737 1.82 -28.30 34.38
CA MET A 737 1.64 -27.37 33.27
C MET A 737 2.30 -26.03 33.62
N LYS A 738 3.07 -25.53 32.67
CA LYS A 738 3.67 -24.20 32.76
C LYS A 738 2.78 -23.20 32.03
N TYR A 739 2.70 -22.01 32.58
CA TYR A 739 2.02 -20.89 31.96
C TYR A 739 2.77 -19.60 32.27
N GLU A 740 2.50 -18.56 31.50
CA GLU A 740 3.09 -17.23 31.72
C GLU A 740 2.00 -16.18 31.87
N VAL A 741 2.27 -15.19 32.71
CA VAL A 741 1.41 -14.01 32.85
C VAL A 741 2.24 -12.79 32.46
N GLY A 742 1.81 -12.10 31.40
CA GLY A 742 2.44 -10.90 30.91
C GLY A 742 1.47 -9.75 30.78
N THR A 743 1.90 -8.68 30.17
CA THR A 743 1.10 -7.48 30.01
C THR A 743 1.27 -6.83 28.65
N MET A 744 0.25 -6.08 28.25
CA MET A 744 0.33 -5.22 27.09
C MET A 744 0.91 -3.87 27.49
N ILE A 745 1.99 -3.47 26.84
CA ILE A 745 2.59 -2.14 27.01
C ILE A 745 1.91 -1.23 25.99
N GLU A 746 0.98 -0.43 26.47
CA GLU A 746 0.17 0.46 25.64
C GLU A 746 -0.06 1.83 26.26
N ILE A 747 0.38 2.01 27.51
CA ILE A 747 0.35 3.29 28.20
C ILE A 747 1.79 3.81 28.30
N PRO A 748 2.07 5.06 27.95
CA PRO A 748 3.43 5.62 28.00
C PRO A 748 4.13 5.44 29.37
N ARG A 749 3.39 5.58 30.45
CA ARG A 749 3.93 5.37 31.79
C ARG A 749 4.47 3.95 32.00
N ALA A 750 3.79 2.94 31.46
CA ALA A 750 4.24 1.56 31.54
C ALA A 750 5.59 1.36 30.80
N ALA A 751 5.73 2.00 29.65
CA ALA A 751 7.00 1.97 28.90
C ALA A 751 8.13 2.63 29.68
N LEU A 752 7.86 3.77 30.29
CA LEU A 752 8.84 4.51 31.10
C LEU A 752 9.25 3.77 32.37
N THR A 753 8.36 2.95 32.93
CA THR A 753 8.58 2.18 34.17
C THR A 753 8.67 0.68 33.91
N ALA A 754 9.07 0.30 32.70
CA ALA A 754 9.08 -1.09 32.25
C ALA A 754 9.99 -1.99 33.10
N ASP A 755 11.04 -1.46 33.68
CA ASP A 755 11.90 -2.18 34.63
C ASP A 755 11.11 -2.68 35.84
N LYS A 756 10.18 -1.89 36.36
CA LYS A 756 9.32 -2.28 37.49
C LYS A 756 8.19 -3.19 37.03
N ILE A 757 7.58 -2.92 35.90
CA ILE A 757 6.54 -3.76 35.32
C ILE A 757 7.05 -5.18 35.08
N ALA A 758 8.29 -5.32 34.62
CA ALA A 758 8.94 -6.61 34.34
C ALA A 758 9.23 -7.43 35.61
N GLU A 759 9.17 -6.85 36.82
CA GLU A 759 9.21 -7.60 38.05
C GLU A 759 8.03 -8.56 38.17
N GLN A 760 6.91 -8.21 37.59
CA GLN A 760 5.67 -9.00 37.62
C GLN A 760 5.35 -9.62 36.24
N ALA A 761 5.58 -8.93 35.15
CA ALA A 761 5.27 -9.43 33.80
C ALA A 761 6.37 -10.36 33.29
N GLU A 762 5.98 -11.51 32.80
CA GLU A 762 6.87 -12.52 32.22
C GLU A 762 7.08 -12.30 30.72
N PHE A 763 6.23 -11.49 30.08
CA PHE A 763 6.37 -11.03 28.73
C PHE A 763 5.70 -9.67 28.53
N PHE A 764 6.14 -8.96 27.47
CA PHE A 764 5.54 -7.71 27.02
C PHE A 764 4.98 -7.89 25.61
N CYS A 765 3.83 -7.31 25.36
CA CYS A 765 3.29 -7.13 24.00
C CYS A 765 2.93 -5.66 23.81
N PHE A 766 3.44 -5.03 22.77
CA PHE A 766 3.16 -3.62 22.51
C PHE A 766 1.80 -3.45 21.80
N GLY A 767 0.88 -2.78 22.47
CA GLY A 767 -0.40 -2.35 21.90
C GLY A 767 -0.23 -0.99 21.24
N THR A 768 0.28 -0.97 20.01
CA THR A 768 0.72 0.27 19.37
C THR A 768 -0.40 1.23 19.00
N ASN A 769 -1.64 0.76 18.87
CA ASN A 769 -2.77 1.65 18.63
C ASN A 769 -2.99 2.60 19.80
N ASP A 770 -3.12 2.07 21.01
CA ASP A 770 -3.29 2.86 22.23
C ASP A 770 -2.03 3.65 22.58
N LEU A 771 -0.87 3.05 22.42
CA LEU A 771 0.40 3.73 22.69
C LEU A 771 0.58 4.95 21.78
N THR A 772 0.19 4.83 20.51
CA THR A 772 0.21 5.94 19.55
C THR A 772 -0.79 7.03 19.96
N GLN A 773 -2.03 6.66 20.28
CA GLN A 773 -3.04 7.63 20.72
C GLN A 773 -2.57 8.45 21.92
N MET A 774 -2.03 7.79 22.92
CA MET A 774 -1.59 8.45 24.16
C MET A 774 -0.30 9.26 23.98
N THR A 775 0.59 8.82 23.08
CA THR A 775 1.83 9.54 22.80
C THR A 775 1.59 10.80 21.98
N TYR A 776 0.72 10.74 20.97
CA TYR A 776 0.32 11.91 20.19
C TYR A 776 -0.71 12.79 20.91
N GLY A 777 -1.49 12.24 21.82
CA GLY A 777 -2.52 12.99 22.55
C GLY A 777 -3.80 13.21 21.75
N PHE A 778 -4.09 12.36 20.75
CA PHE A 778 -5.36 12.42 20.02
C PHE A 778 -5.94 11.02 19.76
N SER A 779 -7.25 10.97 19.62
CA SER A 779 -7.99 9.74 19.36
C SER A 779 -7.91 9.34 17.88
N ARG A 780 -7.72 8.06 17.63
CA ARG A 780 -7.78 7.49 16.28
C ARG A 780 -9.13 7.81 15.60
N ASP A 781 -10.22 7.71 16.34
CA ASP A 781 -11.56 7.92 15.82
C ASP A 781 -11.86 9.40 15.48
N ASP A 782 -11.22 10.32 16.17
CA ASP A 782 -11.41 11.77 15.96
C ASP A 782 -10.36 12.39 15.02
N ALA A 783 -9.23 11.72 14.80
CA ALA A 783 -8.11 12.26 14.05
C ALA A 783 -8.44 12.60 12.58
N GLY A 784 -9.40 11.90 11.99
CA GLY A 784 -9.86 12.18 10.63
C GLY A 784 -10.39 13.59 10.41
N LYS A 785 -10.76 14.28 11.48
CA LYS A 785 -11.27 15.65 11.40
C LYS A 785 -10.17 16.67 11.08
N PHE A 786 -8.91 16.36 11.34
CA PHE A 786 -7.79 17.30 11.16
C PHE A 786 -6.58 16.72 10.43
N LEU A 787 -6.43 15.42 10.32
CA LEU A 787 -5.25 14.81 9.68
C LEU A 787 -5.09 15.20 8.22
N ASP A 788 -6.18 15.35 7.47
CA ASP A 788 -6.11 15.78 6.07
C ASP A 788 -5.48 17.16 5.94
N ALA A 789 -5.83 18.08 6.83
CA ALA A 789 -5.22 19.40 6.88
C ALA A 789 -3.72 19.33 7.23
N TYR A 790 -3.34 18.40 8.09
CA TYR A 790 -1.93 18.14 8.44
C TYR A 790 -1.14 17.63 7.25
N TYR A 791 -1.74 16.77 6.44
CA TYR A 791 -1.11 16.27 5.21
C TYR A 791 -0.96 17.39 4.18
N ASP A 792 -1.99 18.18 3.99
CA ASP A 792 -1.99 19.32 3.05
C ASP A 792 -0.96 20.39 3.44
N ALA A 793 -0.82 20.63 4.73
CA ALA A 793 0.18 21.55 5.27
C ALA A 793 1.59 20.94 5.42
N LYS A 794 1.75 19.67 5.06
CA LYS A 794 3.01 18.92 5.15
C LYS A 794 3.59 18.82 6.56
N ILE A 795 2.71 18.81 7.55
CA ILE A 795 3.07 18.59 8.95
C ILE A 795 3.32 17.12 9.18
N PHE A 796 2.41 16.25 8.70
CA PHE A 796 2.59 14.80 8.70
C PHE A 796 2.64 14.30 7.27
N GLU A 797 3.56 13.38 6.99
CA GLU A 797 3.64 12.67 5.71
C GLU A 797 2.78 11.41 5.71
N ASN A 798 2.59 10.78 6.86
CA ASN A 798 1.87 9.52 7.01
C ASN A 798 0.89 9.57 8.18
N ASP A 799 -0.14 8.70 8.09
CA ASP A 799 -1.03 8.44 9.22
C ASP A 799 -0.25 7.65 10.29
N PRO A 800 -0.10 8.17 11.52
CA PRO A 800 0.64 7.47 12.57
C PRO A 800 -0.02 6.16 13.03
N PHE A 801 -1.29 5.94 12.70
CA PHE A 801 -1.98 4.67 12.98
C PHE A 801 -1.75 3.63 11.88
N ALA A 802 -1.42 4.05 10.66
CA ALA A 802 -1.09 3.17 9.56
C ALA A 802 0.40 2.81 9.53
N LYS A 803 1.25 3.79 9.78
CA LYS A 803 2.71 3.61 9.82
C LYS A 803 3.23 3.94 11.21
N LEU A 804 3.95 3.01 11.83
CA LEU A 804 4.49 3.19 13.18
C LEU A 804 5.39 4.41 13.26
N ASP A 805 5.10 5.28 14.23
CA ASP A 805 5.96 6.41 14.60
C ASP A 805 7.21 5.88 15.30
N THR A 806 8.33 5.88 14.62
CA THR A 806 9.61 5.40 15.16
C THR A 806 10.31 6.42 16.06
N GLU A 807 9.93 7.70 15.95
CA GLU A 807 10.51 8.78 16.76
C GLU A 807 9.97 8.82 18.19
N GLY A 808 8.66 8.97 18.36
CA GLY A 808 8.01 9.09 19.65
C GLY A 808 7.65 7.74 20.25
N VAL A 809 6.72 7.05 19.60
CA VAL A 809 6.28 5.71 20.04
C VAL A 809 7.44 4.72 20.01
N GLY A 810 8.26 4.78 18.98
CA GLY A 810 9.44 3.90 18.85
C GLY A 810 10.46 4.06 19.97
N GLN A 811 10.68 5.27 20.45
CA GLN A 811 11.54 5.48 21.63
C GLN A 811 10.97 4.81 22.88
N LEU A 812 9.67 4.91 23.09
CA LEU A 812 9.01 4.24 24.23
C LEU A 812 9.12 2.72 24.13
N MET A 813 8.94 2.16 22.93
CA MET A 813 9.10 0.72 22.71
C MET A 813 10.54 0.27 23.01
N LYS A 814 11.51 0.99 22.50
CA LYS A 814 12.94 0.70 22.74
C LYS A 814 13.28 0.77 24.22
N MET A 815 12.83 1.81 24.91
CA MET A 815 13.05 1.95 26.35
C MET A 815 12.42 0.78 27.12
N ALA A 816 11.20 0.39 26.76
CA ALA A 816 10.51 -0.71 27.41
C ALA A 816 11.22 -2.04 27.22
N VAL A 817 11.72 -2.33 26.03
CA VAL A 817 12.49 -3.54 25.74
C VAL A 817 13.79 -3.57 26.57
N GLU A 818 14.55 -2.50 26.54
CA GLU A 818 15.83 -2.41 27.26
C GLU A 818 15.65 -2.52 28.77
N LYS A 819 14.73 -1.75 29.34
CA LYS A 819 14.45 -1.75 30.78
C LYS A 819 13.84 -3.07 31.24
N GLY A 820 12.92 -3.62 30.46
CA GLY A 820 12.26 -4.89 30.79
C GLY A 820 13.23 -6.06 30.80
N LYS A 821 14.06 -6.18 29.78
CA LYS A 821 15.05 -7.25 29.66
C LYS A 821 16.20 -7.11 30.70
N ALA A 822 16.53 -5.88 31.11
CA ALA A 822 17.48 -5.66 32.19
C ALA A 822 16.97 -6.22 33.52
N THR A 823 15.71 -6.08 33.84
CA THR A 823 15.10 -6.63 35.05
C THR A 823 14.84 -8.14 34.91
N ARG A 824 14.34 -8.58 33.76
CA ARG A 824 14.00 -9.97 33.48
C ARG A 824 14.66 -10.42 32.18
N PRO A 825 15.84 -11.00 32.19
CA PRO A 825 16.54 -11.44 30.98
C PRO A 825 15.74 -12.44 30.13
N SER A 826 14.84 -13.21 30.74
CA SER A 826 13.95 -14.18 30.07
C SER A 826 12.70 -13.54 29.44
N LEU A 827 12.53 -12.23 29.63
CA LEU A 827 11.37 -11.51 29.09
C LEU A 827 11.37 -11.61 27.56
N HIS A 828 10.27 -12.08 27.00
CA HIS A 828 10.07 -11.98 25.57
C HIS A 828 9.12 -10.81 25.24
N CYS A 829 9.37 -10.19 24.10
CA CYS A 829 8.65 -8.99 23.68
C CYS A 829 8.09 -9.18 22.27
N GLY A 830 6.86 -8.75 22.05
CA GLY A 830 6.23 -8.77 20.74
C GLY A 830 5.39 -7.52 20.48
N ILE A 831 4.86 -7.43 19.29
CA ILE A 831 3.94 -6.37 18.87
C ILE A 831 2.68 -7.01 18.30
N CYS A 832 1.50 -6.43 18.57
CA CYS A 832 0.24 -6.97 18.08
C CYS A 832 -0.72 -5.94 17.50
N GLY A 833 -0.37 -4.67 17.44
CA GLY A 833 -1.21 -3.63 16.80
C GLY A 833 -1.29 -3.80 15.27
N GLU A 834 -2.03 -2.93 14.62
CA GLU A 834 -2.13 -2.89 13.14
C GLU A 834 -0.76 -2.79 12.48
N HIS A 835 0.22 -2.24 13.16
CA HIS A 835 1.59 -2.09 12.69
C HIS A 835 2.35 -3.43 12.56
N GLY A 836 1.91 -4.48 13.24
CA GLY A 836 2.62 -5.76 13.28
C GLY A 836 2.79 -6.48 11.94
N GLY A 837 1.95 -6.15 10.96
CA GLY A 837 2.03 -6.68 9.60
C GLY A 837 2.62 -5.72 8.57
N ALA A 838 2.96 -4.49 8.95
CA ALA A 838 3.53 -3.50 8.04
C ALA A 838 5.05 -3.70 7.89
N PRO A 839 5.58 -3.82 6.66
CA PRO A 839 7.01 -4.11 6.44
C PRO A 839 7.98 -3.16 7.16
N SER A 840 7.73 -1.86 7.12
CA SER A 840 8.58 -0.87 7.79
C SER A 840 8.56 -1.03 9.31
N SER A 841 7.42 -1.38 9.87
CA SER A 841 7.27 -1.62 11.31
C SER A 841 7.96 -2.92 11.72
N VAL A 842 7.87 -3.96 10.90
CA VAL A 842 8.58 -5.24 11.12
C VAL A 842 10.09 -5.00 11.14
N GLU A 843 10.61 -4.21 10.22
CA GLU A 843 12.04 -3.84 10.19
C GLU A 843 12.45 -3.15 11.50
N PHE A 844 11.66 -2.17 11.93
CA PHE A 844 11.92 -1.48 13.20
C PHE A 844 11.88 -2.45 14.40
N CYS A 845 10.90 -3.36 14.44
CA CYS A 845 10.80 -4.37 15.50
C CYS A 845 12.04 -5.27 15.55
N ASN A 846 12.57 -5.63 14.37
CA ASN A 846 13.82 -6.40 14.30
C ASN A 846 15.01 -5.61 14.86
N GLU A 847 15.09 -4.32 14.53
CA GLU A 847 16.17 -3.43 15.01
C GLU A 847 16.18 -3.28 16.52
N ILE A 848 15.03 -3.13 17.15
CA ILE A 848 14.93 -2.95 18.60
C ILE A 848 14.97 -4.26 19.40
N GLY A 849 15.06 -5.39 18.72
CA GLY A 849 15.23 -6.70 19.35
C GLY A 849 13.95 -7.34 19.88
N LEU A 850 12.82 -7.12 19.23
CA LEU A 850 11.61 -7.89 19.54
C LEU A 850 11.80 -9.36 19.18
N ASP A 851 11.08 -10.23 19.86
CA ASP A 851 11.13 -11.68 19.64
C ASP A 851 10.14 -12.13 18.57
N TYR A 852 8.99 -11.45 18.46
CA TYR A 852 8.00 -11.76 17.44
C TYR A 852 7.19 -10.52 17.05
N VAL A 853 6.57 -10.62 15.88
CA VAL A 853 5.49 -9.72 15.44
C VAL A 853 4.22 -10.53 15.30
N SER A 854 3.07 -9.91 15.56
CA SER A 854 1.77 -10.54 15.44
C SER A 854 0.85 -9.70 14.55
N CYS A 855 0.19 -10.33 13.61
CA CYS A 855 -0.63 -9.64 12.61
C CYS A 855 -1.86 -10.46 12.25
N SER A 856 -2.77 -9.87 11.47
CA SER A 856 -3.94 -10.58 10.95
C SER A 856 -3.50 -11.79 10.11
N PRO A 857 -4.35 -12.83 10.00
CA PRO A 857 -3.96 -14.09 9.33
C PRO A 857 -3.39 -13.92 7.93
N PHE A 858 -4.01 -13.09 7.10
CA PHE A 858 -3.58 -12.88 5.72
C PHE A 858 -2.29 -12.05 5.58
N ARG A 859 -1.88 -11.38 6.65
CA ARG A 859 -0.62 -10.63 6.68
C ARG A 859 0.57 -11.47 7.13
N VAL A 860 0.34 -12.68 7.59
CA VAL A 860 1.40 -13.59 8.07
C VAL A 860 2.50 -13.81 7.01
N PRO A 861 2.20 -14.11 5.75
CA PRO A 861 3.25 -14.24 4.73
C PRO A 861 4.02 -12.93 4.51
N ILE A 862 3.32 -11.79 4.51
CA ILE A 862 3.93 -10.47 4.36
C ILE A 862 4.93 -10.22 5.50
N ALA A 863 4.52 -10.48 6.73
CA ALA A 863 5.37 -10.32 7.90
C ALA A 863 6.57 -11.26 7.90
N ARG A 864 6.39 -12.50 7.46
CA ARG A 864 7.49 -13.48 7.33
C ARG A 864 8.54 -13.00 6.33
N LEU A 865 8.11 -12.51 5.18
CA LEU A 865 9.02 -11.98 4.16
C LEU A 865 9.70 -10.69 4.64
N ALA A 866 8.95 -9.78 5.25
CA ALA A 866 9.49 -8.53 5.80
C ALA A 866 10.51 -8.80 6.92
N ALA A 867 10.25 -9.78 7.77
CA ALA A 867 11.18 -10.21 8.83
C ALA A 867 12.48 -10.77 8.25
N ALA A 868 12.38 -11.55 7.17
CA ALA A 868 13.55 -12.07 6.47
C ALA A 868 14.38 -10.94 5.84
N GLN A 869 13.74 -10.00 5.20
CA GLN A 869 14.41 -8.84 4.61
C GLN A 869 15.09 -7.98 5.67
N ALA A 870 14.44 -7.76 6.80
CA ALA A 870 15.03 -7.04 7.93
C ALA A 870 16.27 -7.74 8.49
N ALA A 871 16.22 -9.06 8.64
CA ALA A 871 17.35 -9.85 9.12
C ALA A 871 18.54 -9.81 8.16
N ILE A 872 18.27 -9.92 6.86
CA ILE A 872 19.29 -9.85 5.80
C ILE A 872 19.94 -8.47 5.79
N LYS A 873 19.16 -7.42 5.89
CA LYS A 873 19.65 -6.03 5.94
C LYS A 873 20.52 -5.79 7.17
N ALA A 874 20.10 -6.27 8.33
CA ALA A 874 20.86 -6.14 9.58
C ALA A 874 22.20 -6.87 9.52
N LYS A 875 22.27 -8.02 8.85
CA LYS A 875 23.51 -8.79 8.67
C LYS A 875 24.52 -8.09 7.76
N LYS A 876 24.05 -7.25 6.84
CA LYS A 876 24.91 -6.48 5.92
C LYS A 876 25.44 -5.19 6.55
N ALA A 877 24.79 -4.68 7.58
CA ALA A 877 25.14 -3.43 8.23
C ALA A 877 26.40 -3.52 9.11
#